data_24710e63f06af2868c6865db21aee71d
#
_entry.id   24710e63f06af2868c6865db21aee71d
#
_cell.length_a   1.000
_cell.length_b   1.000
_cell.length_c   1.000
_cell.angle_alpha   90.00
_cell.angle_beta   90.00
_cell.angle_gamma   90.00
#
_symmetry.space_group_name_H-M   'P 1'
#
loop_
_entity.id
_entity.type
_entity.pdbx_description
1 polymer ?
#
loop_
_entity_poly.entity_id
_entity_poly.type
_entity_poly.pdbx_seq_one_letter_code
_entity_poly.pdbx_strand_id
1 'polypeptide(L)'
;TATFTGYAFTDGVLSMQLRWKDWVRGIEGAEIDVHHAVLHKGDGTITADGHMALGGLLDFTAVADRVALRDLEGIGDRFPQLEGVVGGVARIGGTASKQRHHIDAQFTGIAWNGVPLGDARTYVRLSDPSDPWVQAAARWDRDAPPEGEPCAHARMGLAHADWAPDPPLRTREGLQPALAQPMAFLVCGEGFDGHASMDLAFGRTSSYPVRGRMRAEGFDLAPFLPSPALRGTVSTRVDLRGGSLMEDDSLVGRVVVDALRFGTGAVELRNDGDLDVRVNRGSFEVAQARLIGPSSRLEVRGGGSLRRLATTVDGEIDLGLLASLSPSIVEARGRVGVQVRLSGPAQNPEVYGVATIDDGALRTLALPEPVEDFGGRVTFSQRIVNLENFHARVAGGRLDAHGTATIADRGLDTLDVELTARDLALRPMEGMELGFGADTRVRWARGARLPELGGTLRVSRLLYTRPVHFFQTLTEISRRSRTEVERYDPANDHVAFDLRVIAEAPIAVANNLLDAELSIDDAEQPFRVVGTDQRFGIVGKLDLDRGVARFRSANFDVQRGSVIRFSDESRIEPEFDVRAVTTVRRSGDFSVPQWRITLRAYGTGDSLRLETQSEPDLSQEDVALLLTIGMTRAEAQQLQAGSLGQTAALEALATVTGVDREVRNAVPVIDDFRFSSSYSLRTNRSEPQISIGKRITERVRLSATTGLGEAREFRTSVEWRLDDQASVQAGYDNLNNTTNSSLGNLGVDVRWRLEFE
;
A
#
# COMPACT_ATOMS: atom_id res chain seq x y z
N THR A 1 13.31 12.80 -39.20
CA THR A 1 11.83 12.74 -39.24
C THR A 1 11.32 13.30 -40.55
N ALA A 2 10.51 12.53 -41.27
CA ALA A 2 9.82 12.97 -42.47
C ALA A 2 8.32 13.18 -42.10
N THR A 3 7.72 14.26 -42.61
CA THR A 3 6.27 14.47 -42.44
C THR A 3 5.58 14.30 -43.79
N PHE A 4 4.50 13.53 -43.80
CA PHE A 4 3.68 13.34 -44.98
C PHE A 4 2.21 13.60 -44.61
N THR A 5 1.58 14.55 -45.25
CA THR A 5 0.17 14.97 -44.96
C THR A 5 -0.12 15.28 -43.50
N GLY A 6 0.86 15.82 -42.75
CA GLY A 6 0.74 16.14 -41.34
C GLY A 6 1.12 15.02 -40.36
N TYR A 7 1.43 13.82 -40.86
CA TYR A 7 1.91 12.71 -40.05
C TYR A 7 3.44 12.65 -40.04
N ALA A 8 4.02 12.49 -38.85
CA ALA A 8 5.44 12.36 -38.66
C ALA A 8 5.88 10.89 -38.69
N PHE A 9 6.95 10.60 -39.44
CA PHE A 9 7.58 9.28 -39.53
C PHE A 9 9.02 9.36 -39.03
N THR A 10 9.50 8.28 -38.46
CA THR A 10 10.87 8.19 -37.97
C THR A 10 11.86 8.22 -39.12
N ASP A 11 11.66 7.37 -40.13
CA ASP A 11 12.35 7.28 -41.37
C ASP A 11 11.51 6.55 -42.43
N GLY A 12 12.03 6.40 -43.63
CA GLY A 12 11.36 5.64 -44.67
C GLY A 12 12.09 5.64 -46.00
N VAL A 13 11.67 4.71 -46.84
CA VAL A 13 12.14 4.59 -48.24
C VAL A 13 10.94 4.64 -49.17
N LEU A 14 11.00 5.46 -50.18
CA LEU A 14 9.96 5.59 -51.19
C LEU A 14 10.58 5.39 -52.58
N SER A 15 10.08 4.36 -53.29
CA SER A 15 10.40 4.12 -54.68
C SER A 15 9.20 4.46 -55.55
N MET A 16 9.27 5.48 -56.34
CA MET A 16 8.20 5.90 -57.22
C MET A 16 8.70 6.26 -58.61
N GLN A 17 7.81 6.08 -59.58
CA GLN A 17 8.04 6.49 -60.98
C GLN A 17 6.95 7.48 -61.38
N LEU A 18 7.40 8.63 -61.92
CA LEU A 18 6.52 9.63 -62.50
C LEU A 18 6.61 9.53 -64.01
N ARG A 19 5.45 9.35 -64.67
CA ARG A 19 5.34 9.29 -66.13
C ARG A 19 4.32 10.33 -66.61
N TRP A 20 4.69 11.06 -67.67
CA TRP A 20 3.78 11.95 -68.38
C TRP A 20 3.32 11.27 -69.65
N LYS A 21 2.07 10.85 -69.70
CA LYS A 21 1.46 10.27 -70.90
C LYS A 21 0.92 11.30 -71.86
N ASP A 22 0.50 12.45 -71.34
CA ASP A 22 -0.09 13.53 -72.16
C ASP A 22 0.36 14.90 -71.63
N TRP A 23 1.32 15.48 -72.26
CA TRP A 23 1.87 16.80 -71.94
C TRP A 23 0.89 17.94 -72.21
N VAL A 24 -0.09 17.74 -73.11
CA VAL A 24 -1.11 18.73 -73.44
C VAL A 24 -2.08 18.96 -72.29
N ARG A 25 -2.29 17.95 -71.46
CA ARG A 25 -3.13 18.03 -70.25
C ARG A 25 -2.39 18.56 -69.03
N GLY A 26 -1.13 18.91 -69.19
CA GLY A 26 -0.34 19.39 -68.07
C GLY A 26 -0.25 18.35 -66.95
N ILE A 27 -0.43 18.77 -65.70
CA ILE A 27 -0.27 17.89 -64.52
C ILE A 27 -1.34 16.77 -64.50
N GLU A 28 -2.50 16.98 -65.12
CA GLU A 28 -3.56 15.96 -65.22
C GLU A 28 -3.19 14.78 -66.16
N GLY A 29 -2.15 14.94 -66.99
CA GLY A 29 -1.60 13.88 -67.84
C GLY A 29 -0.50 13.05 -67.16
N ALA A 30 -0.18 13.34 -65.93
CA ALA A 30 0.85 12.63 -65.20
C ALA A 30 0.27 11.41 -64.46
N GLU A 31 1.09 10.38 -64.42
CA GLU A 31 0.85 9.15 -63.65
C GLU A 31 1.99 8.93 -62.68
N ILE A 32 1.67 8.51 -61.47
CA ILE A 32 2.62 8.16 -60.41
C ILE A 32 2.43 6.69 -60.09
N ASP A 33 3.47 5.92 -60.27
CA ASP A 33 3.53 4.54 -59.82
C ASP A 33 4.42 4.49 -58.56
N VAL A 34 3.84 4.09 -57.45
CA VAL A 34 4.57 3.79 -56.22
C VAL A 34 4.83 2.29 -56.20
N HIS A 35 6.07 1.92 -56.45
CA HIS A 35 6.48 0.52 -56.51
C HIS A 35 6.73 -0.08 -55.12
N HIS A 36 7.22 0.74 -54.21
CA HIS A 36 7.50 0.34 -52.84
C HIS A 36 7.69 1.56 -51.96
N ALA A 37 6.85 1.72 -50.97
CA ALA A 37 7.06 2.67 -49.91
C ALA A 37 7.14 1.90 -48.61
N VAL A 38 8.17 2.15 -47.80
CA VAL A 38 8.31 1.63 -46.44
C VAL A 38 8.52 2.82 -45.53
N LEU A 39 7.63 3.02 -44.61
CA LEU A 39 7.67 4.11 -43.65
C LEU A 39 7.70 3.51 -42.23
N HIS A 40 8.63 3.96 -41.42
CA HIS A 40 8.71 3.55 -40.01
C HIS A 40 8.07 4.60 -39.11
N LYS A 41 7.25 4.15 -38.17
CA LYS A 41 6.62 4.97 -37.16
C LYS A 41 6.81 4.35 -35.78
N GLY A 42 7.81 4.85 -35.04
CA GLY A 42 8.31 4.14 -33.85
C GLY A 42 8.86 2.77 -34.23
N ASP A 43 8.39 1.73 -33.56
CA ASP A 43 8.73 0.33 -33.86
C ASP A 43 7.82 -0.30 -34.94
N GLY A 44 6.80 0.42 -35.40
CA GLY A 44 5.87 -0.05 -36.41
C GLY A 44 6.29 0.31 -37.83
N THR A 45 5.78 -0.46 -38.80
CA THR A 45 6.06 -0.30 -40.22
C THR A 45 4.78 -0.12 -41.03
N ILE A 46 4.81 0.80 -41.99
CA ILE A 46 3.74 0.98 -42.96
C ILE A 46 4.35 0.77 -44.34
N THR A 47 3.87 -0.20 -45.08
CA THR A 47 4.26 -0.42 -46.48
C THR A 47 3.12 0.00 -47.40
N ALA A 48 3.45 0.60 -48.52
CA ALA A 48 2.44 0.99 -49.51
C ALA A 48 2.95 0.80 -50.94
N ASP A 49 2.06 0.39 -51.80
CA ASP A 49 2.23 0.33 -53.23
C ASP A 49 0.97 0.80 -53.95
N GLY A 50 1.09 1.21 -55.20
CA GLY A 50 -0.09 1.61 -55.96
C GLY A 50 0.20 2.53 -57.16
N HIS A 51 -0.91 2.87 -57.79
CA HIS A 51 -0.89 3.69 -59.00
C HIS A 51 -1.88 4.87 -58.86
N MET A 52 -1.45 6.02 -59.33
CA MET A 52 -2.28 7.23 -59.38
C MET A 52 -2.13 7.94 -60.70
N ALA A 53 -3.22 8.04 -61.48
CA ALA A 53 -3.31 8.98 -62.59
C ALA A 53 -3.88 10.30 -62.08
N LEU A 54 -3.15 11.41 -62.15
CA LEU A 54 -3.58 12.68 -61.53
C LEU A 54 -4.89 13.25 -62.10
N GLY A 55 -5.30 12.85 -63.31
CA GLY A 55 -6.63 13.13 -63.90
C GLY A 55 -7.55 11.92 -64.01
N GLY A 56 -7.25 10.81 -63.30
CA GLY A 56 -7.93 9.55 -63.52
C GLY A 56 -8.07 8.64 -62.30
N LEU A 57 -7.57 7.42 -62.45
CA LEU A 57 -7.70 6.34 -61.48
C LEU A 57 -6.72 6.44 -60.32
N LEU A 58 -7.18 6.04 -59.18
CA LEU A 58 -6.38 5.77 -57.97
C LEU A 58 -6.48 4.28 -57.64
N ASP A 59 -5.39 3.65 -57.33
CA ASP A 59 -5.32 2.30 -56.82
C ASP A 59 -4.09 2.14 -55.89
N PHE A 60 -4.30 2.25 -54.61
CA PHE A 60 -3.28 2.15 -53.59
C PHE A 60 -3.62 1.10 -52.58
N THR A 61 -2.66 0.33 -52.19
CA THR A 61 -2.74 -0.57 -51.03
C THR A 61 -1.67 -0.15 -50.02
N ALA A 62 -2.05 0.00 -48.78
CA ALA A 62 -1.15 0.22 -47.66
C ALA A 62 -1.37 -0.85 -46.60
N VAL A 63 -0.27 -1.35 -46.05
CA VAL A 63 -0.28 -2.35 -44.97
C VAL A 63 0.47 -1.77 -43.77
N ALA A 64 -0.20 -1.66 -42.65
CA ALA A 64 0.40 -1.30 -41.37
C ALA A 64 0.70 -2.56 -40.56
N ASP A 65 1.87 -2.61 -39.95
CA ASP A 65 2.27 -3.70 -39.04
C ASP A 65 2.79 -3.10 -37.74
N ARG A 66 2.14 -3.46 -36.64
CA ARG A 66 2.50 -3.14 -35.25
C ARG A 66 2.81 -1.66 -34.97
N VAL A 67 2.04 -0.74 -35.52
CA VAL A 67 2.16 0.69 -35.19
C VAL A 67 1.57 0.93 -33.80
N ALA A 68 2.36 1.46 -32.88
CA ALA A 68 1.89 1.72 -31.53
C ALA A 68 0.81 2.83 -31.50
N LEU A 69 -0.25 2.65 -30.73
CA LEU A 69 -1.36 3.61 -30.63
C LEU A 69 -0.89 4.97 -30.12
N ARG A 70 0.09 4.99 -29.22
CA ARG A 70 0.73 6.22 -28.71
C ARG A 70 1.44 7.04 -29.79
N ASP A 71 1.88 6.38 -30.87
CA ASP A 71 2.60 7.03 -31.97
C ASP A 71 1.66 7.57 -33.06
N LEU A 72 0.35 7.32 -32.95
CA LEU A 72 -0.66 7.87 -33.84
C LEU A 72 -1.07 9.27 -33.37
N GLU A 73 -0.84 10.28 -34.24
CA GLU A 73 -1.25 11.65 -33.99
C GLU A 73 -2.78 11.72 -33.73
N GLY A 74 -3.15 12.44 -32.70
CA GLY A 74 -4.55 12.58 -32.28
C GLY A 74 -5.05 11.47 -31.34
N ILE A 75 -4.47 10.27 -31.36
CA ILE A 75 -4.76 9.22 -30.37
C ILE A 75 -3.79 9.33 -29.21
N GLY A 76 -2.49 9.28 -29.46
CA GLY A 76 -1.46 9.34 -28.42
C GLY A 76 -1.51 10.63 -27.60
N ASP A 77 -1.74 11.76 -28.25
CA ASP A 77 -1.84 13.07 -27.58
C ASP A 77 -3.09 13.20 -26.71
N ARG A 78 -4.20 12.59 -27.16
CA ARG A 78 -5.52 12.72 -26.48
C ARG A 78 -5.73 11.65 -25.39
N PHE A 79 -5.14 10.49 -25.58
CA PHE A 79 -5.28 9.33 -24.68
C PHE A 79 -3.92 8.73 -24.34
N PRO A 80 -3.06 9.44 -23.60
CA PRO A 80 -1.72 8.95 -23.26
C PRO A 80 -1.73 7.68 -22.40
N GLN A 81 -2.87 7.34 -21.80
CA GLN A 81 -3.06 6.12 -21.01
C GLN A 81 -3.39 4.88 -21.84
N LEU A 82 -3.68 5.08 -23.15
CA LEU A 82 -4.08 4.02 -24.07
C LEU A 82 -2.82 3.37 -24.67
N GLU A 83 -2.66 2.09 -24.42
CA GLU A 83 -1.57 1.26 -24.94
C GLU A 83 -2.12 0.26 -25.96
N GLY A 84 -1.25 -0.30 -26.77
CA GLY A 84 -1.58 -1.30 -27.79
C GLY A 84 -0.94 -0.99 -29.13
N VAL A 85 -1.13 -1.88 -30.07
CA VAL A 85 -0.62 -1.74 -31.44
C VAL A 85 -1.73 -1.93 -32.46
N VAL A 86 -1.63 -1.22 -33.57
CA VAL A 86 -2.53 -1.39 -34.71
C VAL A 86 -1.77 -1.95 -35.91
N GLY A 87 -2.38 -2.93 -36.53
CA GLY A 87 -2.01 -3.47 -37.83
C GLY A 87 -3.22 -3.47 -38.76
N GLY A 88 -3.01 -3.68 -40.07
CA GLY A 88 -4.12 -3.80 -40.97
C GLY A 88 -3.81 -3.41 -42.41
N VAL A 89 -4.84 -3.42 -43.22
CA VAL A 89 -4.75 -3.15 -44.66
C VAL A 89 -5.70 -2.00 -45.01
N ALA A 90 -5.18 -1.01 -45.73
CA ALA A 90 -5.97 0.05 -46.33
C ALA A 90 -5.89 -0.03 -47.85
N ARG A 91 -7.02 0.00 -48.54
CA ARG A 91 -7.12 0.11 -50.00
C ARG A 91 -7.87 1.38 -50.34
N ILE A 92 -7.29 2.14 -51.26
CA ILE A 92 -7.84 3.38 -51.77
C ILE A 92 -7.90 3.24 -53.29
N GLY A 93 -9.09 3.27 -53.85
CA GLY A 93 -9.27 3.14 -55.29
C GLY A 93 -10.36 4.08 -55.83
N GLY A 94 -10.64 3.94 -57.11
CA GLY A 94 -11.61 4.74 -57.81
C GLY A 94 -11.03 5.93 -58.56
N THR A 95 -11.76 7.03 -58.64
CA THR A 95 -11.26 8.29 -59.26
C THR A 95 -11.13 9.38 -58.22
N ALA A 96 -10.43 10.46 -58.53
CA ALA A 96 -10.27 11.60 -57.61
C ALA A 96 -11.64 12.17 -57.14
N SER A 97 -12.72 12.03 -57.93
CA SER A 97 -14.05 12.48 -57.61
C SER A 97 -14.94 11.41 -56.93
N LYS A 98 -14.66 10.13 -57.19
CA LYS A 98 -15.37 8.98 -56.63
C LYS A 98 -14.37 8.02 -55.98
N GLN A 99 -13.79 8.43 -54.87
CA GLN A 99 -12.86 7.63 -54.12
C GLN A 99 -13.57 6.52 -53.35
N ARG A 100 -13.00 5.33 -53.33
CA ARG A 100 -13.42 4.21 -52.49
C ARG A 100 -12.30 3.90 -51.52
N HIS A 101 -12.58 3.93 -50.26
CA HIS A 101 -11.63 3.57 -49.20
C HIS A 101 -12.17 2.36 -48.46
N HIS A 102 -11.34 1.36 -48.31
CA HIS A 102 -11.57 0.20 -47.44
C HIS A 102 -10.38 0.00 -46.54
N ILE A 103 -10.63 0.05 -45.26
CA ILE A 103 -9.60 -0.15 -44.22
C ILE A 103 -10.10 -1.28 -43.34
N ASP A 104 -9.23 -2.25 -43.11
CA ASP A 104 -9.38 -3.29 -42.09
C ASP A 104 -8.24 -3.11 -41.11
N ALA A 105 -8.54 -2.60 -39.93
CA ALA A 105 -7.59 -2.32 -38.88
C ALA A 105 -7.83 -3.25 -37.68
N GLN A 106 -6.79 -3.92 -37.25
CA GLN A 106 -6.78 -4.78 -36.09
C GLN A 106 -5.94 -4.13 -35.00
N PHE A 107 -6.52 -3.97 -33.83
CA PHE A 107 -5.88 -3.45 -32.65
C PHE A 107 -5.62 -4.61 -31.70
N THR A 108 -4.38 -4.79 -31.27
CA THR A 108 -4.01 -5.89 -30.41
C THR A 108 -3.34 -5.38 -29.13
N GLY A 109 -3.60 -6.09 -28.02
CA GLY A 109 -3.04 -5.74 -26.73
C GLY A 109 -3.49 -4.37 -26.23
N ILE A 110 -4.76 -4.00 -26.48
CA ILE A 110 -5.28 -2.74 -25.97
C ILE A 110 -5.30 -2.78 -24.45
N ALA A 111 -4.68 -1.78 -23.82
CA ALA A 111 -4.66 -1.61 -22.38
C ALA A 111 -4.91 -0.15 -21.99
N TRP A 112 -5.47 0.07 -20.83
CA TRP A 112 -5.69 1.38 -20.21
C TRP A 112 -4.98 1.44 -18.87
N ASN A 113 -4.02 2.37 -18.73
CA ASN A 113 -3.15 2.43 -17.54
C ASN A 113 -2.50 1.06 -17.20
N GLY A 114 -2.07 0.31 -18.22
CA GLY A 114 -1.47 -1.02 -18.05
C GLY A 114 -2.47 -2.15 -17.77
N VAL A 115 -3.77 -1.87 -17.64
CA VAL A 115 -4.80 -2.90 -17.46
C VAL A 115 -5.34 -3.35 -18.83
N PRO A 116 -5.25 -4.65 -19.20
CA PRO A 116 -5.67 -5.12 -20.51
C PRO A 116 -7.19 -4.99 -20.71
N LEU A 117 -7.59 -4.50 -21.89
CA LEU A 117 -8.98 -4.36 -22.32
C LEU A 117 -9.36 -5.42 -23.35
N GLY A 118 -8.40 -6.11 -23.96
CA GLY A 118 -8.61 -7.06 -25.04
C GLY A 118 -8.23 -6.51 -26.41
N ASP A 119 -8.68 -7.19 -27.46
CA ASP A 119 -8.41 -6.84 -28.86
C ASP A 119 -9.64 -6.20 -29.51
N ALA A 120 -9.40 -5.41 -30.57
CA ALA A 120 -10.47 -4.81 -31.33
C ALA A 120 -10.19 -4.86 -32.84
N ARG A 121 -11.22 -4.84 -33.63
CA ARG A 121 -11.14 -4.77 -35.10
C ARG A 121 -12.09 -3.72 -35.65
N THR A 122 -11.61 -2.90 -36.55
CA THR A 122 -12.39 -1.79 -37.13
C THR A 122 -12.29 -1.83 -38.64
N TYR A 123 -13.43 -1.70 -39.27
CA TYR A 123 -13.58 -1.58 -40.71
C TYR A 123 -14.02 -0.17 -41.08
N VAL A 124 -13.31 0.46 -42.00
CA VAL A 124 -13.65 1.78 -42.50
C VAL A 124 -13.92 1.70 -44.01
N ARG A 125 -15.03 2.25 -44.44
CA ARG A 125 -15.40 2.34 -45.82
C ARG A 125 -15.82 3.76 -46.19
N LEU A 126 -15.29 4.30 -47.26
CA LEU A 126 -15.79 5.52 -47.86
C LEU A 126 -16.86 5.17 -48.87
N SER A 127 -18.08 5.67 -48.68
CA SER A 127 -19.24 5.37 -49.49
C SER A 127 -19.92 6.64 -50.05
N ASP A 128 -20.54 6.50 -51.18
CA ASP A 128 -21.36 7.57 -51.79
C ASP A 128 -22.79 7.59 -51.19
N PRO A 129 -23.60 8.63 -51.51
CA PRO A 129 -24.96 8.78 -51.02
C PRO A 129 -25.93 7.67 -51.44
N SER A 130 -25.61 6.89 -52.45
CA SER A 130 -26.45 5.77 -52.90
C SER A 130 -26.28 4.53 -52.02
N ASP A 131 -25.27 4.50 -51.16
CA ASP A 131 -25.10 3.39 -50.24
C ASP A 131 -26.29 3.30 -49.27
N PRO A 132 -26.93 2.13 -49.14
CA PRO A 132 -28.08 1.96 -48.26
C PRO A 132 -27.81 2.36 -46.81
N TRP A 133 -26.58 2.17 -46.31
CA TRP A 133 -26.18 2.57 -44.97
C TRP A 133 -26.07 4.08 -44.79
N VAL A 134 -25.49 4.79 -45.77
CA VAL A 134 -25.47 6.27 -45.76
C VAL A 134 -26.88 6.83 -45.78
N GLN A 135 -27.77 6.23 -46.56
CA GLN A 135 -29.17 6.63 -46.60
C GLN A 135 -29.92 6.32 -45.31
N ALA A 136 -29.65 5.17 -44.68
CA ALA A 136 -30.21 4.83 -43.40
C ALA A 136 -29.68 5.76 -42.29
N ALA A 137 -28.38 6.00 -42.24
CA ALA A 137 -27.79 6.94 -41.30
C ALA A 137 -28.36 8.37 -41.43
N ALA A 138 -28.65 8.81 -42.62
CA ALA A 138 -29.28 10.12 -42.84
C ALA A 138 -30.71 10.21 -42.29
N ARG A 139 -31.42 9.10 -42.09
CA ARG A 139 -32.80 9.03 -41.57
C ARG A 139 -32.88 8.73 -40.07
N TRP A 140 -31.78 8.46 -39.39
CA TRP A 140 -31.81 8.12 -37.95
C TRP A 140 -32.41 9.17 -37.02
N ASP A 141 -32.58 10.39 -37.46
CA ASP A 141 -33.34 11.41 -36.72
C ASP A 141 -34.85 11.17 -36.70
N ARG A 142 -35.38 10.37 -37.62
CA ARG A 142 -36.83 10.18 -37.83
C ARG A 142 -37.28 8.77 -37.47
N ASP A 143 -36.45 7.80 -37.74
CA ASP A 143 -36.76 6.38 -37.61
C ASP A 143 -35.76 5.68 -36.67
N ALA A 144 -36.15 4.53 -36.15
CA ALA A 144 -35.21 3.66 -35.42
C ALA A 144 -34.05 3.29 -36.36
N PRO A 145 -32.82 3.13 -35.79
CA PRO A 145 -31.67 2.69 -36.58
C PRO A 145 -31.98 1.36 -37.27
N PRO A 146 -31.46 1.15 -38.50
CA PRO A 146 -31.77 -0.04 -39.27
C PRO A 146 -31.34 -1.31 -38.53
N GLU A 147 -32.19 -2.33 -38.52
CA GLU A 147 -31.85 -3.66 -38.04
C GLU A 147 -30.88 -4.30 -39.05
N GLY A 148 -29.82 -4.94 -38.54
CA GLY A 148 -28.82 -5.66 -39.35
C GLY A 148 -27.39 -5.48 -38.84
N GLU A 149 -26.49 -6.27 -39.40
CA GLU A 149 -25.04 -6.16 -39.12
C GLU A 149 -24.34 -5.24 -40.13
N PRO A 150 -24.14 -3.96 -39.83
CA PRO A 150 -23.46 -3.00 -40.73
C PRO A 150 -22.04 -3.42 -41.10
N CYS A 151 -21.35 -4.06 -40.19
CA CYS A 151 -20.01 -4.57 -40.40
C CYS A 151 -19.93 -5.68 -41.46
N ALA A 152 -21.00 -6.40 -41.72
CA ALA A 152 -21.02 -7.40 -42.76
C ALA A 152 -20.76 -6.79 -44.13
N HIS A 153 -21.35 -5.61 -44.41
CA HIS A 153 -21.13 -4.86 -45.66
C HIS A 153 -19.71 -4.32 -45.80
N ALA A 154 -19.10 -3.86 -44.71
CA ALA A 154 -17.72 -3.40 -44.70
C ALA A 154 -16.74 -4.58 -44.95
N ARG A 155 -16.99 -5.72 -44.34
CA ARG A 155 -16.21 -6.97 -44.56
C ARG A 155 -16.29 -7.47 -46.00
N MET A 156 -17.46 -7.41 -46.62
CA MET A 156 -17.63 -7.81 -48.01
C MET A 156 -16.79 -6.95 -48.99
N GLY A 157 -16.63 -5.65 -48.70
CA GLY A 157 -15.81 -4.77 -49.51
C GLY A 157 -14.32 -5.15 -49.57
N LEU A 158 -13.79 -5.82 -48.52
CA LEU A 158 -12.42 -6.31 -48.47
C LEU A 158 -12.27 -7.72 -49.09
N ALA A 159 -13.32 -8.52 -49.02
CA ALA A 159 -13.31 -9.89 -49.51
C ALA A 159 -13.43 -9.99 -51.04
N HIS A 160 -14.04 -8.99 -51.72
CA HIS A 160 -14.12 -8.97 -53.16
C HIS A 160 -12.82 -8.49 -53.81
N ALA A 161 -12.09 -9.45 -54.42
CA ALA A 161 -10.93 -9.17 -55.26
C ALA A 161 -11.25 -8.35 -56.52
N ASP A 162 -12.53 -8.17 -56.84
CA ASP A 162 -13.01 -7.47 -58.03
C ASP A 162 -13.21 -5.96 -57.74
N TRP A 163 -12.13 -5.31 -57.37
CA TRP A 163 -11.99 -3.87 -57.47
C TRP A 163 -11.77 -3.52 -58.95
N ALA A 164 -12.76 -3.78 -59.82
CA ALA A 164 -12.72 -3.20 -61.13
C ALA A 164 -12.80 -1.66 -60.94
N PRO A 165 -11.76 -0.91 -61.33
CA PRO A 165 -11.82 0.53 -61.27
C PRO A 165 -13.05 1.00 -62.05
N ASP A 166 -13.80 1.95 -61.52
CA ASP A 166 -14.84 2.62 -62.31
C ASP A 166 -14.19 3.12 -63.60
N PRO A 167 -14.87 2.96 -64.77
CA PRO A 167 -14.33 3.48 -66.01
C PRO A 167 -13.99 4.97 -65.83
N PRO A 168 -12.86 5.44 -66.35
CA PRO A 168 -12.44 6.84 -66.20
C PRO A 168 -13.56 7.75 -66.71
N LEU A 169 -13.90 8.76 -65.93
CA LEU A 169 -14.85 9.78 -66.35
C LEU A 169 -14.26 10.52 -67.56
N ARG A 170 -14.81 10.28 -68.72
CA ARG A 170 -14.23 10.77 -69.98
C ARG A 170 -14.47 12.24 -70.27
N THR A 171 -15.26 12.93 -69.42
CA THR A 171 -15.61 14.35 -69.69
C THR A 171 -15.49 15.21 -68.41
N ARG A 172 -14.99 16.45 -68.60
CA ARG A 172 -14.86 17.45 -67.54
C ARG A 172 -16.22 17.82 -66.90
N GLU A 173 -17.31 17.67 -67.62
CA GLU A 173 -18.69 17.88 -67.14
C GLU A 173 -19.15 16.82 -66.16
N GLY A 174 -18.63 15.60 -66.19
CA GLY A 174 -18.94 14.54 -65.25
C GLY A 174 -18.20 14.68 -63.88
N LEU A 175 -17.16 15.48 -63.82
CA LEU A 175 -16.41 15.69 -62.60
C LEU A 175 -17.10 16.64 -61.61
N GLN A 176 -17.71 17.73 -62.07
CA GLN A 176 -18.32 18.72 -61.21
C GLN A 176 -19.54 18.22 -60.40
N PRO A 177 -20.51 17.48 -60.98
CA PRO A 177 -21.59 16.91 -60.23
C PRO A 177 -21.15 15.83 -59.21
N ALA A 178 -20.10 15.08 -59.57
CA ALA A 178 -19.59 14.03 -58.68
C ALA A 178 -18.85 14.59 -57.45
N LEU A 179 -18.18 15.74 -57.60
CA LEU A 179 -17.54 16.46 -56.47
C LEU A 179 -18.57 17.09 -55.50
N ALA A 180 -19.78 17.38 -56.02
CA ALA A 180 -20.87 17.97 -55.21
C ALA A 180 -21.68 16.93 -54.39
N GLN A 181 -21.46 15.62 -54.60
CA GLN A 181 -22.18 14.59 -53.85
C GLN A 181 -21.57 14.40 -52.46
N PRO A 182 -22.37 14.41 -51.39
CA PRO A 182 -21.91 14.16 -50.06
C PRO A 182 -21.47 12.70 -49.94
N MET A 183 -20.24 12.46 -49.58
CA MET A 183 -19.69 11.14 -49.25
C MET A 183 -19.62 10.99 -47.75
N ALA A 184 -19.70 9.77 -47.23
CA ALA A 184 -19.55 9.46 -45.82
C ALA A 184 -18.56 8.33 -45.58
N PHE A 185 -17.80 8.45 -44.53
CA PHE A 185 -17.03 7.33 -43.98
C PHE A 185 -17.97 6.49 -43.11
N LEU A 186 -18.12 5.22 -43.46
CA LEU A 186 -18.76 4.24 -42.63
C LEU A 186 -17.67 3.54 -41.82
N VAL A 187 -17.80 3.58 -40.52
CA VAL A 187 -16.90 2.96 -39.59
C VAL A 187 -17.69 1.95 -38.78
N CYS A 188 -17.29 0.69 -38.84
CA CYS A 188 -17.83 -0.30 -37.92
C CYS A 188 -16.68 -1.02 -37.20
N GLY A 189 -16.92 -1.43 -35.99
CA GLY A 189 -15.91 -2.07 -35.16
C GLY A 189 -16.54 -3.01 -34.15
N GLU A 190 -15.75 -4.00 -33.81
CA GLU A 190 -15.98 -4.91 -32.70
C GLU A 190 -14.69 -4.93 -31.87
N GLY A 191 -14.81 -4.98 -30.56
CA GLY A 191 -13.63 -4.95 -29.71
C GLY A 191 -13.88 -5.45 -28.32
N PHE A 192 -12.80 -5.49 -27.56
CA PHE A 192 -12.79 -5.93 -26.17
C PHE A 192 -13.40 -7.31 -26.02
N ASP A 193 -12.86 -8.25 -26.81
CA ASP A 193 -13.28 -9.67 -26.86
C ASP A 193 -14.79 -9.87 -27.15
N GLY A 194 -15.36 -8.97 -27.98
CA GLY A 194 -16.76 -9.00 -28.36
C GLY A 194 -17.72 -8.23 -27.45
N HIS A 195 -17.20 -7.62 -26.39
CA HIS A 195 -18.00 -6.83 -25.42
C HIS A 195 -18.41 -5.44 -25.93
N ALA A 196 -17.79 -4.95 -26.99
CA ALA A 196 -18.17 -3.65 -27.58
C ALA A 196 -18.30 -3.73 -29.10
N SER A 197 -19.25 -2.98 -29.62
CA SER A 197 -19.46 -2.81 -31.06
C SER A 197 -19.80 -1.37 -31.38
N MET A 198 -19.44 -0.93 -32.58
CA MET A 198 -19.80 0.41 -33.10
C MET A 198 -20.15 0.37 -34.59
N ASP A 199 -21.14 1.19 -34.95
CA ASP A 199 -21.58 1.44 -36.30
C ASP A 199 -21.77 2.94 -36.49
N LEU A 200 -20.82 3.60 -37.12
CA LEU A 200 -20.78 5.06 -37.23
C LEU A 200 -20.68 5.49 -38.70
N ALA A 201 -21.38 6.57 -39.04
CA ALA A 201 -21.24 7.26 -40.30
C ALA A 201 -20.72 8.68 -40.07
N PHE A 202 -19.64 9.05 -40.74
CA PHE A 202 -19.02 10.37 -40.68
C PHE A 202 -19.19 11.09 -42.01
N GLY A 203 -19.71 12.31 -41.99
CA GLY A 203 -19.72 13.17 -43.15
C GLY A 203 -18.31 13.69 -43.50
N ARG A 204 -18.09 14.01 -44.77
CA ARG A 204 -16.78 14.51 -45.26
C ARG A 204 -16.64 16.04 -45.21
N THR A 205 -17.32 16.70 -44.31
CA THR A 205 -17.06 18.13 -44.04
C THR A 205 -15.89 18.26 -43.04
N SER A 206 -15.34 19.45 -42.93
CA SER A 206 -14.18 19.72 -42.03
C SER A 206 -14.47 19.38 -40.55
N SER A 207 -15.71 19.34 -40.15
CA SER A 207 -16.15 18.98 -38.81
C SER A 207 -16.45 17.49 -38.64
N TYR A 208 -16.42 16.68 -39.70
CA TYR A 208 -16.75 15.24 -39.67
C TYR A 208 -18.01 14.94 -38.83
N PRO A 209 -19.17 15.43 -39.21
CA PRO A 209 -20.40 15.16 -38.45
C PRO A 209 -20.64 13.66 -38.35
N VAL A 210 -21.01 13.18 -37.16
CA VAL A 210 -21.14 11.76 -36.85
C VAL A 210 -22.57 11.39 -36.56
N ARG A 211 -23.01 10.23 -37.07
CA ARG A 211 -24.25 9.55 -36.71
C ARG A 211 -23.99 8.08 -36.56
N GLY A 212 -24.75 7.42 -35.69
CA GLY A 212 -24.67 5.99 -35.55
C GLY A 212 -24.91 5.52 -34.15
N ARG A 213 -24.51 4.30 -33.90
CA ARG A 213 -24.65 3.70 -32.57
C ARG A 213 -23.37 2.99 -32.13
N MET A 214 -23.26 2.94 -30.83
CA MET A 214 -22.28 2.11 -30.16
C MET A 214 -22.99 1.27 -29.11
N ARG A 215 -22.50 0.08 -28.86
CA ARG A 215 -23.05 -0.84 -27.86
C ARG A 215 -21.92 -1.47 -27.12
N ALA A 216 -22.08 -1.58 -25.81
CA ALA A 216 -21.23 -2.40 -24.98
C ALA A 216 -22.12 -3.36 -24.17
N GLU A 217 -21.72 -4.62 -24.06
CA GLU A 217 -22.45 -5.66 -23.33
C GLU A 217 -21.52 -6.33 -22.32
N GLY A 218 -21.84 -6.18 -21.02
CA GLY A 218 -21.03 -6.77 -19.96
C GLY A 218 -19.59 -6.27 -19.91
N PHE A 219 -19.33 -5.05 -20.41
CA PHE A 219 -17.98 -4.47 -20.47
C PHE A 219 -17.41 -4.29 -19.06
N ASP A 220 -16.17 -4.78 -18.83
CA ASP A 220 -15.51 -4.68 -17.54
C ASP A 220 -15.06 -3.25 -17.23
N LEU A 221 -15.49 -2.73 -16.09
CA LEU A 221 -15.14 -1.39 -15.61
C LEU A 221 -13.86 -1.36 -14.75
N ALA A 222 -13.31 -2.51 -14.38
CA ALA A 222 -12.14 -2.58 -13.49
C ALA A 222 -10.99 -1.64 -13.89
N PRO A 223 -10.64 -1.48 -15.18
CA PRO A 223 -9.58 -0.56 -15.61
C PRO A 223 -9.83 0.92 -15.30
N PHE A 224 -11.09 1.31 -15.11
CA PHE A 224 -11.53 2.70 -14.93
C PHE A 224 -11.90 3.00 -13.48
N LEU A 225 -11.88 2.01 -12.60
CA LEU A 225 -12.22 2.18 -11.19
C LEU A 225 -11.01 2.61 -10.37
N PRO A 226 -11.21 3.45 -9.35
CA PRO A 226 -10.10 4.03 -8.56
C PRO A 226 -9.40 3.04 -7.63
N SER A 227 -9.97 1.86 -7.43
CA SER A 227 -9.44 0.84 -6.52
C SER A 227 -9.54 -0.55 -7.13
N PRO A 228 -8.52 -1.40 -7.03
CA PRO A 228 -8.55 -2.79 -7.50
C PRO A 228 -9.53 -3.68 -6.71
N ALA A 229 -9.99 -3.23 -5.55
CA ALA A 229 -11.03 -3.91 -4.78
C ALA A 229 -12.42 -3.74 -5.39
N LEU A 230 -12.62 -2.69 -6.18
CA LEU A 230 -13.85 -2.44 -6.90
C LEU A 230 -13.88 -3.24 -8.21
N ARG A 231 -15.02 -3.83 -8.48
CA ARG A 231 -15.30 -4.50 -9.74
C ARG A 231 -16.62 -3.98 -10.30
N GLY A 232 -16.75 -4.02 -11.61
CA GLY A 232 -17.99 -3.58 -12.20
C GLY A 232 -18.12 -3.99 -13.65
N THR A 233 -19.36 -4.06 -14.11
CA THR A 233 -19.69 -4.31 -15.51
C THR A 233 -20.74 -3.32 -15.97
N VAL A 234 -20.68 -2.93 -17.24
CA VAL A 234 -21.67 -2.04 -17.84
C VAL A 234 -22.16 -2.61 -19.18
N SER A 235 -23.47 -2.55 -19.37
CA SER A 235 -24.09 -2.72 -20.69
C SER A 235 -24.75 -1.40 -21.07
N THR A 236 -24.38 -0.84 -22.22
CA THR A 236 -24.83 0.48 -22.65
C THR A 236 -25.04 0.54 -24.15
N ARG A 237 -26.02 1.37 -24.56
CA ARG A 237 -26.28 1.75 -25.93
C ARG A 237 -26.09 3.25 -26.07
N VAL A 238 -25.38 3.65 -27.11
CA VAL A 238 -25.18 5.06 -27.48
C VAL A 238 -25.69 5.29 -28.86
N ASP A 239 -26.69 6.17 -28.99
CA ASP A 239 -27.25 6.60 -30.26
C ASP A 239 -26.78 8.03 -30.55
N LEU A 240 -25.85 8.18 -31.50
CA LEU A 240 -25.39 9.49 -32.00
C LEU A 240 -26.23 9.93 -33.16
N ARG A 241 -26.87 11.12 -33.04
CA ARG A 241 -27.80 11.67 -34.03
C ARG A 241 -27.20 12.81 -34.84
N GLY A 242 -26.07 13.34 -34.42
CA GLY A 242 -25.37 14.42 -35.07
C GLY A 242 -24.28 15.04 -34.22
N GLY A 243 -23.65 16.09 -34.74
CA GLY A 243 -22.49 16.73 -34.14
C GLY A 243 -21.20 16.10 -34.60
N SER A 244 -20.06 16.46 -33.99
CA SER A 244 -18.71 16.03 -34.33
C SER A 244 -18.01 15.47 -33.10
N LEU A 245 -17.29 14.40 -33.26
CA LEU A 245 -16.39 13.90 -32.20
C LEU A 245 -15.15 14.80 -31.98
N MET A 246 -14.89 15.70 -32.93
CA MET A 246 -13.80 16.68 -32.85
C MET A 246 -14.19 17.97 -32.13
N GLU A 247 -15.49 18.21 -31.95
CA GLU A 247 -16.10 19.41 -31.34
C GLU A 247 -16.95 18.96 -30.14
N ASP A 248 -16.42 19.06 -28.94
CA ASP A 248 -17.04 18.55 -27.71
C ASP A 248 -18.43 19.11 -27.42
N ASP A 249 -18.77 20.31 -27.99
CA ASP A 249 -20.01 21.01 -27.78
C ASP A 249 -21.01 20.86 -28.94
N SER A 250 -20.75 20.01 -29.93
CA SER A 250 -21.61 19.81 -31.08
C SER A 250 -22.45 18.53 -31.05
N LEU A 251 -22.07 17.55 -30.23
CA LEU A 251 -22.68 16.22 -30.20
C LEU A 251 -24.18 16.27 -29.81
N VAL A 252 -24.97 15.48 -30.52
CA VAL A 252 -26.38 15.22 -30.24
C VAL A 252 -26.60 13.71 -30.22
N GLY A 253 -27.14 13.20 -29.12
CA GLY A 253 -27.35 11.77 -28.99
C GLY A 253 -28.05 11.38 -27.69
N ARG A 254 -28.10 10.08 -27.47
CA ARG A 254 -28.67 9.47 -26.28
C ARG A 254 -27.76 8.32 -25.82
N VAL A 255 -27.50 8.25 -24.53
CA VAL A 255 -26.80 7.15 -23.88
C VAL A 255 -27.80 6.46 -22.97
N VAL A 256 -28.02 5.18 -23.17
CA VAL A 256 -28.86 4.34 -22.32
C VAL A 256 -28.00 3.28 -21.70
N VAL A 257 -27.89 3.28 -20.37
CA VAL A 257 -27.24 2.21 -19.64
C VAL A 257 -28.31 1.21 -19.22
N ASP A 258 -28.29 0.07 -19.89
CA ASP A 258 -29.27 -1.03 -19.69
C ASP A 258 -28.94 -1.80 -18.38
N ALA A 259 -27.66 -2.06 -18.14
CA ALA A 259 -27.20 -2.72 -16.94
C ALA A 259 -25.87 -2.09 -16.46
N LEU A 260 -25.85 -1.69 -15.22
CA LEU A 260 -24.66 -1.24 -14.51
C LEU A 260 -24.57 -2.01 -13.20
N ARG A 261 -23.44 -2.63 -12.93
CA ARG A 261 -23.13 -3.25 -11.66
C ARG A 261 -21.75 -2.82 -11.26
N PHE A 262 -21.58 -2.38 -10.03
CA PHE A 262 -20.26 -2.10 -9.49
C PHE A 262 -20.28 -2.21 -7.97
N GLY A 263 -19.16 -2.61 -7.41
CA GLY A 263 -19.02 -2.75 -5.96
C GLY A 263 -17.84 -3.60 -5.58
N THR A 264 -17.91 -4.11 -4.36
CA THR A 264 -16.98 -5.10 -3.82
C THR A 264 -17.67 -6.45 -3.76
N GLY A 265 -16.93 -7.53 -3.44
CA GLY A 265 -17.55 -8.86 -3.23
C GLY A 265 -18.65 -8.87 -2.15
N ALA A 266 -18.66 -7.90 -1.24
CA ALA A 266 -19.61 -7.80 -0.14
C ALA A 266 -20.79 -6.86 -0.41
N VAL A 267 -20.55 -5.75 -1.14
CA VAL A 267 -21.55 -4.72 -1.43
C VAL A 267 -21.53 -4.40 -2.92
N GLU A 268 -22.64 -4.65 -3.59
CA GLU A 268 -22.82 -4.38 -5.01
C GLU A 268 -23.96 -3.39 -5.24
N LEU A 269 -23.72 -2.36 -6.03
CA LEU A 269 -24.71 -1.44 -6.58
C LEU A 269 -25.07 -1.82 -8.01
N ARG A 270 -26.35 -1.72 -8.34
CA ARG A 270 -26.86 -1.91 -9.69
C ARG A 270 -27.88 -0.81 -10.05
N ASN A 271 -28.08 -0.58 -11.32
CA ASN A 271 -29.15 0.33 -11.74
C ASN A 271 -30.55 -0.30 -11.49
N ASP A 272 -31.48 0.57 -11.20
CA ASP A 272 -32.92 0.26 -11.05
C ASP A 272 -33.66 0.86 -12.25
N GLY A 273 -33.80 0.05 -13.31
CA GLY A 273 -34.24 0.48 -14.63
C GLY A 273 -33.12 1.11 -15.46
N ASP A 274 -33.42 1.44 -16.70
CA ASP A 274 -32.47 2.05 -17.64
C ASP A 274 -32.04 3.45 -17.16
N LEU A 275 -30.72 3.75 -17.22
CA LEU A 275 -30.25 5.10 -17.00
C LEU A 275 -30.20 5.83 -18.35
N ASP A 276 -31.03 6.85 -18.49
CA ASP A 276 -31.17 7.61 -19.73
C ASP A 276 -30.48 8.96 -19.64
N VAL A 277 -29.47 9.15 -20.47
CA VAL A 277 -28.70 10.40 -20.58
C VAL A 277 -28.90 10.96 -22.01
N ARG A 278 -29.47 12.14 -22.11
CA ARG A 278 -29.61 12.85 -23.37
C ARG A 278 -28.48 13.85 -23.54
N VAL A 279 -27.84 13.82 -24.69
CA VAL A 279 -26.77 14.75 -25.05
C VAL A 279 -27.28 15.66 -26.16
N ASN A 280 -27.16 16.96 -25.97
CA ASN A 280 -27.61 17.96 -26.96
C ASN A 280 -26.65 19.15 -26.97
N ARG A 281 -25.83 19.27 -28.01
CA ARG A 281 -24.91 20.39 -28.28
C ARG A 281 -24.09 20.80 -27.06
N GLY A 282 -23.29 19.86 -26.58
CA GLY A 282 -22.38 20.04 -25.44
C GLY A 282 -23.08 20.05 -24.06
N SER A 283 -24.41 19.92 -24.02
CA SER A 283 -25.16 19.71 -22.79
C SER A 283 -25.63 18.26 -22.66
N PHE A 284 -25.70 17.77 -21.44
CA PHE A 284 -26.31 16.48 -21.13
C PHE A 284 -27.40 16.65 -20.07
N GLU A 285 -28.40 15.81 -20.16
CA GLU A 285 -29.51 15.73 -19.21
C GLU A 285 -29.68 14.28 -18.75
N VAL A 286 -29.66 14.07 -17.44
CA VAL A 286 -29.99 12.82 -16.78
C VAL A 286 -31.42 12.95 -16.28
N ALA A 287 -32.36 12.31 -16.95
CA ALA A 287 -33.77 12.41 -16.58
C ALA A 287 -33.98 11.79 -15.18
N GLN A 288 -33.46 10.62 -14.96
CA GLN A 288 -33.45 9.92 -13.68
C GLN A 288 -32.46 8.76 -13.76
N ALA A 289 -31.52 8.71 -12.82
CA ALA A 289 -30.63 7.57 -12.65
C ALA A 289 -30.78 7.06 -11.22
N ARG A 290 -31.23 5.82 -11.07
CA ARG A 290 -31.35 5.16 -9.77
C ARG A 290 -30.37 4.02 -9.69
N LEU A 291 -29.63 3.99 -8.56
CA LEU A 291 -28.76 2.90 -8.21
C LEU A 291 -29.25 2.29 -6.89
N ILE A 292 -29.34 0.97 -6.86
CA ILE A 292 -29.77 0.23 -5.67
C ILE A 292 -28.78 -0.87 -5.31
N GLY A 293 -28.68 -1.15 -4.04
CA GLY A 293 -27.88 -2.22 -3.45
C GLY A 293 -28.50 -2.73 -2.17
N PRO A 294 -27.91 -3.71 -1.48
CA PRO A 294 -28.48 -4.28 -0.25
C PRO A 294 -28.82 -3.24 0.83
N SER A 295 -27.93 -2.24 1.02
CA SER A 295 -28.09 -1.14 1.97
C SER A 295 -27.90 0.22 1.32
N SER A 296 -28.08 0.29 0.01
CA SER A 296 -27.80 1.51 -0.76
C SER A 296 -28.94 1.83 -1.70
N ARG A 297 -29.25 3.11 -1.80
CA ARG A 297 -30.16 3.67 -2.81
C ARG A 297 -29.72 5.07 -3.14
N LEU A 298 -29.32 5.30 -4.36
CA LEU A 298 -28.92 6.61 -4.85
C LEU A 298 -29.82 7.03 -6.02
N GLU A 299 -30.14 8.28 -6.05
CA GLU A 299 -30.84 8.92 -7.16
C GLU A 299 -30.05 10.12 -7.65
N VAL A 300 -29.75 10.13 -8.95
CA VAL A 300 -29.05 11.21 -9.62
C VAL A 300 -29.99 11.85 -10.61
N ARG A 301 -30.15 13.16 -10.54
CA ARG A 301 -31.01 13.98 -11.44
C ARG A 301 -30.30 15.23 -11.86
N GLY A 302 -30.66 15.76 -13.02
CA GLY A 302 -30.17 17.04 -13.51
C GLY A 302 -29.36 16.87 -14.78
N GLY A 303 -28.40 17.71 -14.98
CA GLY A 303 -27.63 17.71 -16.22
C GLY A 303 -26.53 18.75 -16.18
N GLY A 304 -26.08 19.15 -17.34
CA GLY A 304 -25.05 20.16 -17.45
C GLY A 304 -24.34 20.15 -18.78
N SER A 305 -23.15 20.71 -18.74
CA SER A 305 -22.16 20.67 -19.83
C SER A 305 -20.79 20.58 -19.21
N LEU A 306 -19.75 20.44 -20.01
CA LEU A 306 -18.36 20.51 -19.55
C LEU A 306 -18.04 21.85 -18.82
N ARG A 307 -18.79 22.92 -19.15
CA ARG A 307 -18.60 24.26 -18.56
C ARG A 307 -19.51 24.53 -17.35
N ARG A 308 -20.63 23.85 -17.21
CA ARG A 308 -21.60 24.08 -16.14
C ARG A 308 -22.34 22.80 -15.79
N LEU A 309 -22.16 22.30 -14.60
CA LEU A 309 -22.96 21.24 -14.00
C LEU A 309 -24.18 21.82 -13.26
N ALA A 310 -25.25 21.05 -13.20
CA ALA A 310 -26.46 21.29 -12.41
C ALA A 310 -27.07 19.92 -12.06
N THR A 311 -26.41 19.18 -11.21
CA THR A 311 -26.76 17.78 -10.88
C THR A 311 -26.98 17.64 -9.39
N THR A 312 -28.00 16.90 -8.98
CA THR A 312 -28.26 16.51 -7.59
C THR A 312 -28.05 15.02 -7.41
N VAL A 313 -27.51 14.65 -6.28
CA VAL A 313 -27.32 13.27 -5.82
C VAL A 313 -27.98 13.16 -4.46
N ASP A 314 -29.02 12.35 -4.37
CA ASP A 314 -29.76 12.10 -3.13
C ASP A 314 -29.80 10.61 -2.83
N GLY A 315 -29.68 10.23 -1.57
CA GLY A 315 -29.87 8.83 -1.17
C GLY A 315 -29.00 8.36 -0.02
N GLU A 316 -28.81 7.07 0.06
CA GLU A 316 -28.02 6.40 1.08
C GLU A 316 -27.04 5.42 0.41
N ILE A 317 -25.84 5.35 0.96
CA ILE A 317 -24.75 4.45 0.50
C ILE A 317 -24.29 3.60 1.67
N ASP A 318 -24.03 2.33 1.42
CA ASP A 318 -23.36 1.46 2.39
C ASP A 318 -21.90 1.91 2.59
N LEU A 319 -21.52 2.07 3.85
CA LEU A 319 -20.16 2.53 4.19
C LEU A 319 -19.07 1.55 3.74
N GLY A 320 -19.38 0.25 3.66
CA GLY A 320 -18.47 -0.78 3.15
C GLY A 320 -18.00 -0.53 1.72
N LEU A 321 -18.86 0.09 0.89
CA LEU A 321 -18.47 0.49 -0.46
C LEU A 321 -17.43 1.61 -0.44
N LEU A 322 -17.61 2.63 0.42
CA LEU A 322 -16.66 3.73 0.56
C LEU A 322 -15.34 3.27 1.17
N ALA A 323 -15.40 2.33 2.11
CA ALA A 323 -14.23 1.74 2.73
C ALA A 323 -13.32 1.03 1.72
N SER A 324 -13.88 0.44 0.67
CA SER A 324 -13.12 -0.24 -0.38
C SER A 324 -12.22 0.69 -1.20
N LEU A 325 -12.39 2.01 -1.07
CA LEU A 325 -11.50 3.01 -1.69
C LEU A 325 -10.16 3.15 -0.96
N SER A 326 -10.04 2.63 0.27
CA SER A 326 -8.80 2.70 1.06
C SER A 326 -8.30 1.31 1.43
N PRO A 327 -7.06 0.92 1.05
CA PRO A 327 -6.48 -0.37 1.42
C PRO A 327 -6.21 -0.51 2.92
N SER A 328 -6.21 0.59 3.67
CA SER A 328 -6.02 0.60 5.12
C SER A 328 -7.27 0.18 5.90
N ILE A 329 -8.44 0.13 5.24
CA ILE A 329 -9.70 -0.26 5.86
C ILE A 329 -9.96 -1.73 5.58
N VAL A 330 -10.03 -2.53 6.65
CA VAL A 330 -10.28 -3.99 6.56
C VAL A 330 -11.76 -4.27 6.43
N GLU A 331 -12.59 -3.55 7.19
CA GLU A 331 -14.04 -3.71 7.23
C GLU A 331 -14.70 -2.39 7.61
N ALA A 332 -15.82 -2.09 6.98
CA ALA A 332 -16.69 -1.01 7.41
C ALA A 332 -18.16 -1.41 7.28
N ARG A 333 -18.96 -0.94 8.19
CA ARG A 333 -20.42 -1.13 8.25
C ARG A 333 -21.07 0.18 8.63
N GLY A 334 -22.29 0.39 8.19
CA GLY A 334 -23.06 1.59 8.46
C GLY A 334 -23.61 2.20 7.17
N ARG A 335 -24.31 3.31 7.30
CA ARG A 335 -24.96 4.02 6.19
C ARG A 335 -24.48 5.45 6.13
N VAL A 336 -24.34 5.94 4.92
CA VAL A 336 -24.04 7.34 4.64
C VAL A 336 -25.21 7.92 3.83
N GLY A 337 -26.00 8.76 4.47
CA GLY A 337 -27.01 9.56 3.80
C GLY A 337 -26.33 10.70 3.04
N VAL A 338 -26.68 10.91 1.77
CA VAL A 338 -26.08 11.93 0.91
C VAL A 338 -27.17 12.78 0.30
N GLN A 339 -27.07 14.11 0.43
CA GLN A 339 -27.89 15.10 -0.25
C GLN A 339 -26.99 16.18 -0.79
N VAL A 340 -26.53 16.02 -2.01
CA VAL A 340 -25.48 16.84 -2.60
C VAL A 340 -25.93 17.41 -3.95
N ARG A 341 -25.66 18.70 -4.17
CA ARG A 341 -25.78 19.37 -5.45
C ARG A 341 -24.41 19.73 -6.00
N LEU A 342 -24.17 19.34 -7.23
CA LEU A 342 -22.97 19.69 -8.00
C LEU A 342 -23.31 20.83 -8.95
N SER A 343 -22.53 21.89 -8.94
CA SER A 343 -22.67 23.05 -9.82
C SER A 343 -21.32 23.54 -10.32
N GLY A 344 -21.32 24.51 -11.25
CA GLY A 344 -20.10 25.07 -11.82
C GLY A 344 -19.41 24.19 -12.88
N PRO A 345 -18.12 24.42 -13.20
CA PRO A 345 -17.41 23.70 -14.25
C PRO A 345 -17.24 22.21 -13.92
N ALA A 346 -17.43 21.32 -14.91
CA ALA A 346 -17.30 19.87 -14.72
C ALA A 346 -15.89 19.44 -14.29
N GLN A 347 -14.87 20.19 -14.68
CA GLN A 347 -13.46 19.92 -14.29
C GLN A 347 -13.15 20.31 -12.86
N ASN A 348 -13.96 21.20 -12.26
CA ASN A 348 -13.78 21.73 -10.91
C ASN A 348 -15.14 22.08 -10.31
N PRO A 349 -15.97 21.08 -9.99
CA PRO A 349 -17.33 21.31 -9.55
C PRO A 349 -17.38 21.92 -8.15
N GLU A 350 -18.33 22.83 -7.97
CA GLU A 350 -18.73 23.30 -6.66
C GLU A 350 -19.71 22.32 -6.05
N VAL A 351 -19.45 21.90 -4.82
CA VAL A 351 -20.26 20.93 -4.10
C VAL A 351 -21.03 21.63 -3.00
N TYR A 352 -22.34 21.44 -2.95
CA TYR A 352 -23.20 21.95 -1.89
C TYR A 352 -24.05 20.83 -1.33
N GLY A 353 -24.20 20.78 -0.03
CA GLY A 353 -25.08 19.77 0.56
C GLY A 353 -24.56 19.20 1.85
N VAL A 354 -25.05 18.01 2.18
CA VAL A 354 -24.74 17.33 3.41
C VAL A 354 -24.59 15.83 3.17
N ALA A 355 -23.64 15.25 3.89
CA ALA A 355 -23.55 13.81 4.10
C ALA A 355 -23.66 13.52 5.61
N THR A 356 -24.47 12.53 5.98
CA THR A 356 -24.64 12.09 7.38
C THR A 356 -24.20 10.64 7.48
N ILE A 357 -23.47 10.32 8.52
CA ILE A 357 -23.06 8.95 8.83
C ILE A 357 -23.80 8.52 10.08
N ASP A 358 -24.47 7.40 10.01
CA ASP A 358 -25.24 6.83 11.12
C ASP A 358 -24.81 5.37 11.36
N ASP A 359 -24.68 5.02 12.64
CA ASP A 359 -24.36 3.66 13.10
C ASP A 359 -23.12 3.04 12.43
N GLY A 360 -22.07 3.85 12.24
CA GLY A 360 -20.84 3.41 11.59
C GLY A 360 -20.00 2.50 12.47
N ALA A 361 -19.41 1.48 11.88
CA ALA A 361 -18.36 0.67 12.48
C ALA A 361 -17.22 0.47 11.47
N LEU A 362 -15.98 0.55 11.95
CA LEU A 362 -14.80 0.54 11.12
C LEU A 362 -13.69 -0.26 11.77
N ARG A 363 -13.03 -1.12 11.00
CA ARG A 363 -11.78 -1.80 11.39
C ARG A 363 -10.68 -1.43 10.40
N THR A 364 -9.56 -0.97 10.93
CA THR A 364 -8.40 -0.56 10.13
C THR A 364 -7.16 -1.37 10.51
N LEU A 365 -6.16 -1.37 9.62
CA LEU A 365 -4.86 -1.96 9.92
C LEU A 365 -4.05 -1.13 10.92
N ALA A 366 -4.34 0.16 11.02
CA ALA A 366 -3.59 1.09 11.87
C ALA A 366 -4.02 1.06 13.35
N LEU A 367 -5.24 0.64 13.63
CA LEU A 367 -5.77 0.58 14.99
C LEU A 367 -6.03 -0.87 15.38
N PRO A 368 -5.49 -1.35 16.50
CA PRO A 368 -5.74 -2.70 16.99
C PRO A 368 -7.19 -2.91 17.42
N GLU A 369 -7.85 -1.84 17.88
CA GLU A 369 -9.23 -1.87 18.34
C GLU A 369 -10.18 -1.34 17.27
N PRO A 370 -11.37 -1.91 17.11
CA PRO A 370 -12.36 -1.41 16.16
C PRO A 370 -12.87 -0.02 16.59
N VAL A 371 -13.24 0.78 15.61
CA VAL A 371 -13.99 2.03 15.78
C VAL A 371 -15.47 1.67 15.65
N GLU A 372 -16.25 1.89 16.69
CA GLU A 372 -17.66 1.54 16.74
C GLU A 372 -18.52 2.79 16.95
N ASP A 373 -19.82 2.68 16.61
CA ASP A 373 -20.82 3.71 16.88
C ASP A 373 -20.36 5.10 16.41
N PHE A 374 -19.70 5.13 15.21
CA PHE A 374 -19.31 6.40 14.69
C PHE A 374 -20.39 7.01 13.82
N GLY A 375 -20.58 8.29 14.02
CA GLY A 375 -21.54 9.08 13.29
C GLY A 375 -21.11 10.52 13.21
N GLY A 376 -21.82 11.28 12.40
CA GLY A 376 -21.52 12.69 12.23
C GLY A 376 -22.11 13.28 10.95
N ARG A 377 -21.89 14.56 10.79
CA ARG A 377 -22.36 15.31 9.65
C ARG A 377 -21.20 15.98 8.94
N VAL A 378 -21.18 15.86 7.64
CA VAL A 378 -20.24 16.57 6.76
C VAL A 378 -21.05 17.52 5.89
N THR A 379 -20.80 18.81 5.98
CA THR A 379 -21.44 19.83 5.16
C THR A 379 -20.48 20.34 4.09
N PHE A 380 -21.00 20.48 2.88
CA PHE A 380 -20.28 20.95 1.70
C PHE A 380 -20.77 22.33 1.32
N SER A 381 -19.89 23.30 1.21
CA SER A 381 -20.19 24.66 0.76
C SER A 381 -19.11 25.12 -0.22
N GLN A 382 -19.37 24.95 -1.50
CA GLN A 382 -18.40 25.18 -2.59
C GLN A 382 -17.16 24.30 -2.44
N ARG A 383 -16.10 24.88 -1.92
CA ARG A 383 -14.80 24.23 -1.70
C ARG A 383 -14.51 23.94 -0.24
N ILE A 384 -15.41 24.36 0.64
CA ILE A 384 -15.26 24.15 2.08
C ILE A 384 -16.03 22.91 2.49
N VAL A 385 -15.38 22.03 3.20
CA VAL A 385 -15.96 20.84 3.81
C VAL A 385 -15.87 21.02 5.32
N ASN A 386 -16.99 21.02 6.01
CA ASN A 386 -17.02 21.07 7.47
C ASN A 386 -17.42 19.71 8.02
N LEU A 387 -16.68 19.24 8.98
CA LEU A 387 -17.01 18.08 9.80
C LEU A 387 -17.69 18.57 11.09
N GLU A 388 -18.92 18.15 11.31
CA GLU A 388 -19.73 18.59 12.45
C GLU A 388 -20.20 17.38 13.26
N ASN A 389 -20.11 17.50 14.59
CA ASN A 389 -20.66 16.51 15.53
C ASN A 389 -20.21 15.06 15.23
N PHE A 390 -18.98 14.90 14.74
CA PHE A 390 -18.44 13.56 14.58
C PHE A 390 -18.16 12.96 15.94
N HIS A 391 -18.65 11.75 16.16
CA HIS A 391 -18.41 10.98 17.36
C HIS A 391 -18.11 9.52 17.01
N ALA A 392 -17.37 8.85 17.86
CA ALA A 392 -17.04 7.44 17.72
C ALA A 392 -16.73 6.82 19.08
N ARG A 393 -16.81 5.51 19.17
CA ARG A 393 -16.27 4.73 20.29
C ARG A 393 -15.06 3.93 19.83
N VAL A 394 -13.97 4.07 20.57
CA VAL A 394 -12.72 3.36 20.31
C VAL A 394 -12.16 2.87 21.62
N ALA A 395 -11.79 1.60 21.72
CA ALA A 395 -11.15 1.03 22.90
C ALA A 395 -11.91 1.33 24.22
N GLY A 396 -13.24 1.29 24.17
CA GLY A 396 -14.12 1.57 25.31
C GLY A 396 -14.34 3.04 25.64
N GLY A 397 -13.56 3.95 25.06
CA GLY A 397 -13.69 5.39 25.23
C GLY A 397 -14.47 6.07 24.11
N ARG A 398 -14.62 7.39 24.24
CA ARG A 398 -15.31 8.24 23.28
C ARG A 398 -14.33 9.16 22.56
N LEU A 399 -14.51 9.29 21.25
CA LEU A 399 -13.82 10.23 20.38
C LEU A 399 -14.85 11.18 19.78
N ASP A 400 -14.63 12.47 19.93
CA ASP A 400 -15.40 13.53 19.27
C ASP A 400 -14.46 14.30 18.33
N ALA A 401 -14.96 14.70 17.15
CA ALA A 401 -14.18 15.47 16.18
C ALA A 401 -15.02 16.54 15.50
N HIS A 402 -14.38 17.65 15.17
CA HIS A 402 -14.94 18.71 14.33
C HIS A 402 -13.82 19.46 13.62
N GLY A 403 -14.14 20.06 12.50
CA GLY A 403 -13.11 20.78 11.75
C GLY A 403 -13.52 21.15 10.36
N THR A 404 -12.55 21.64 9.61
CA THR A 404 -12.74 22.13 8.24
C THR A 404 -11.65 21.61 7.32
N ALA A 405 -12.03 21.40 6.07
CA ALA A 405 -11.09 21.16 4.98
C ALA A 405 -11.44 22.05 3.80
N THR A 406 -10.46 22.44 3.02
CA THR A 406 -10.68 23.12 1.76
C THR A 406 -10.21 22.26 0.60
N ILE A 407 -10.97 22.27 -0.49
CA ILE A 407 -10.67 21.53 -1.71
C ILE A 407 -10.34 22.52 -2.81
N ALA A 408 -9.25 22.32 -3.52
CA ALA A 408 -8.87 23.08 -4.71
C ALA A 408 -8.81 22.15 -5.94
N ASP A 409 -8.45 22.72 -7.08
CA ASP A 409 -8.52 22.06 -8.41
C ASP A 409 -7.81 20.70 -8.53
N ARG A 410 -6.92 20.38 -7.59
CA ARG A 410 -6.14 19.13 -7.56
C ARG A 410 -6.30 18.33 -6.27
N GLY A 411 -7.40 18.49 -5.55
CA GLY A 411 -7.69 17.77 -4.32
C GLY A 411 -7.65 18.65 -3.07
N LEU A 412 -7.31 18.05 -1.93
CA LEU A 412 -7.25 18.73 -0.64
C LEU A 412 -6.22 19.86 -0.66
N ASP A 413 -6.59 21.02 -0.12
CA ASP A 413 -5.75 22.22 -0.02
C ASP A 413 -5.33 22.50 1.42
N THR A 414 -6.29 22.49 2.34
CA THR A 414 -6.03 22.60 3.78
C THR A 414 -6.90 21.62 4.55
N LEU A 415 -6.40 21.20 5.70
CA LEU A 415 -7.11 20.39 6.68
C LEU A 415 -6.84 20.95 8.07
N ASP A 416 -7.89 21.15 8.84
CA ASP A 416 -7.82 21.60 10.22
C ASP A 416 -8.94 20.92 11.01
N VAL A 417 -8.58 19.88 11.79
CA VAL A 417 -9.54 19.05 12.54
C VAL A 417 -9.11 18.96 13.99
N GLU A 418 -9.99 19.29 14.90
CA GLU A 418 -9.84 19.09 16.33
C GLU A 418 -10.45 17.76 16.75
N LEU A 419 -9.71 17.02 17.56
CA LEU A 419 -10.05 15.70 18.07
C LEU A 419 -10.00 15.73 19.59
N THR A 420 -11.09 15.35 20.23
CA THR A 420 -11.18 15.16 21.68
C THR A 420 -11.48 13.71 22.00
N ALA A 421 -10.58 13.06 22.70
CA ALA A 421 -10.75 11.67 23.14
C ALA A 421 -10.86 11.60 24.67
N ARG A 422 -11.74 10.75 25.16
CA ARG A 422 -11.95 10.52 26.60
C ARG A 422 -12.02 9.05 26.91
N ASP A 423 -11.36 8.67 28.00
CA ASP A 423 -11.41 7.33 28.58
C ASP A 423 -11.02 6.20 27.63
N LEU A 424 -10.06 6.47 26.71
CA LEU A 424 -9.52 5.45 25.83
C LEU A 424 -8.66 4.47 26.62
N ALA A 425 -8.86 3.16 26.42
CA ALA A 425 -8.10 2.11 27.07
C ALA A 425 -7.46 1.20 26.03
N LEU A 426 -6.16 1.39 25.78
CA LEU A 426 -5.40 0.62 24.78
C LEU A 426 -4.45 -0.37 25.45
N ARG A 427 -4.14 -1.45 24.74
CA ARG A 427 -3.07 -2.39 25.06
C ARG A 427 -2.07 -2.43 23.91
N PRO A 428 -1.18 -1.40 23.79
CA PRO A 428 -0.29 -1.27 22.66
C PRO A 428 0.68 -2.44 22.49
N MET A 429 1.00 -3.13 23.58
CA MET A 429 1.83 -4.31 23.61
C MET A 429 1.48 -5.21 24.80
N GLU A 430 1.93 -6.45 24.75
CA GLU A 430 1.73 -7.41 25.84
C GLU A 430 2.32 -6.88 27.14
N GLY A 431 1.50 -6.91 28.21
CA GLY A 431 1.88 -6.43 29.53
C GLY A 431 1.85 -4.91 29.71
N MET A 432 1.28 -4.14 28.76
CA MET A 432 1.09 -2.69 28.88
C MET A 432 -0.40 -2.35 28.82
N GLU A 433 -0.90 -1.67 29.83
CA GLU A 433 -2.22 -1.08 29.87
C GLU A 433 -2.10 0.44 29.88
N LEU A 434 -2.72 1.09 28.93
CA LEU A 434 -2.69 2.55 28.76
C LEU A 434 -4.12 3.09 28.72
N GLY A 435 -4.49 3.85 29.75
CA GLY A 435 -5.72 4.67 29.79
C GLY A 435 -5.37 6.13 29.54
N PHE A 436 -6.04 6.78 28.61
CA PHE A 436 -5.77 8.18 28.32
C PHE A 436 -6.96 8.92 27.71
N GLY A 437 -6.91 10.25 27.83
CA GLY A 437 -7.68 11.20 27.05
C GLY A 437 -6.76 12.04 26.17
N ALA A 438 -7.30 12.71 25.17
CA ALA A 438 -6.54 13.54 24.27
C ALA A 438 -7.34 14.76 23.82
N ASP A 439 -6.68 15.91 23.78
CA ASP A 439 -7.13 17.10 23.05
C ASP A 439 -6.08 17.42 22.01
N THR A 440 -6.37 17.08 20.79
CA THR A 440 -5.41 17.14 19.69
C THR A 440 -5.99 17.85 18.48
N ARG A 441 -5.12 18.29 17.59
CA ARG A 441 -5.49 18.97 16.35
C ARG A 441 -4.62 18.46 15.22
N VAL A 442 -5.26 18.03 14.14
CA VAL A 442 -4.60 17.65 12.88
C VAL A 442 -4.62 18.87 11.97
N ARG A 443 -3.45 19.30 11.52
CA ARG A 443 -3.30 20.38 10.54
C ARG A 443 -2.49 19.91 9.34
N TRP A 444 -2.95 20.29 8.18
CA TRP A 444 -2.21 20.10 6.94
C TRP A 444 -2.53 21.21 5.95
N ALA A 445 -1.54 21.60 5.16
CA ALA A 445 -1.71 22.55 4.08
C ALA A 445 -0.95 22.05 2.84
N ARG A 446 -1.44 22.41 1.67
CA ARG A 446 -0.78 22.06 0.40
C ARG A 446 0.67 22.56 0.40
N GLY A 447 1.59 21.65 0.10
CA GLY A 447 3.03 21.90 0.17
C GLY A 447 3.71 21.43 1.46
N ALA A 448 2.95 21.16 2.54
CA ALA A 448 3.47 20.44 3.69
C ALA A 448 3.66 18.97 3.33
N ARG A 449 4.78 18.41 3.77
CA ARG A 449 5.12 17.00 3.47
C ARG A 449 4.13 16.04 4.13
N LEU A 450 3.79 16.27 5.40
CA LEU A 450 2.93 15.43 6.22
C LEU A 450 1.89 16.27 6.96
N PRO A 451 0.72 15.69 7.28
CA PRO A 451 -0.17 16.26 8.29
C PRO A 451 0.53 16.25 9.66
N GLU A 452 0.30 17.28 10.44
CA GLU A 452 0.82 17.43 11.80
C GLU A 452 -0.31 17.15 12.81
N LEU A 453 -0.09 16.19 13.68
CA LEU A 453 -0.94 15.90 14.84
C LEU A 453 -0.28 16.48 16.09
N GLY A 454 -0.76 17.62 16.55
CA GLY A 454 -0.30 18.30 17.76
C GLY A 454 -1.36 18.32 18.85
N GLY A 455 -0.95 18.62 20.08
CA GLY A 455 -1.89 18.76 21.20
C GLY A 455 -1.43 18.12 22.49
N THR A 456 -2.38 17.71 23.33
CA THR A 456 -2.11 17.18 24.66
C THR A 456 -2.74 15.79 24.84
N LEU A 457 -1.93 14.85 25.30
CA LEU A 457 -2.37 13.54 25.79
C LEU A 457 -2.38 13.56 27.32
N ARG A 458 -3.51 13.21 27.94
CA ARG A 458 -3.64 13.06 29.40
C ARG A 458 -3.69 11.58 29.74
N VAL A 459 -2.62 11.09 30.33
CA VAL A 459 -2.51 9.67 30.73
C VAL A 459 -3.13 9.52 32.10
N SER A 460 -4.30 8.88 32.16
CA SER A 460 -5.03 8.57 33.39
C SER A 460 -4.54 7.28 34.06
N ARG A 461 -4.00 6.35 33.27
CA ARG A 461 -3.43 5.09 33.76
C ARG A 461 -2.36 4.60 32.79
N LEU A 462 -1.18 4.27 33.33
CA LEU A 462 -0.19 3.49 32.61
C LEU A 462 0.37 2.43 33.55
N LEU A 463 0.19 1.16 33.17
CA LEU A 463 0.72 0.01 33.90
C LEU A 463 1.55 -0.85 32.96
N TYR A 464 2.81 -1.12 33.33
CA TYR A 464 3.70 -1.98 32.59
C TYR A 464 4.10 -3.20 33.44
N THR A 465 3.68 -4.39 33.01
CA THR A 465 3.84 -5.66 33.76
C THR A 465 4.71 -6.68 33.06
N ARG A 466 5.22 -6.37 31.85
CA ARG A 466 6.00 -7.35 31.07
C ARG A 466 7.27 -7.76 31.80
N PRO A 467 7.55 -9.07 31.97
CA PRO A 467 8.78 -9.55 32.57
C PRO A 467 10.01 -9.14 31.74
N VAL A 468 11.04 -8.64 32.41
CA VAL A 468 12.32 -8.29 31.79
C VAL A 468 13.29 -9.47 31.94
N HIS A 469 13.76 -10.04 30.85
CA HIS A 469 14.81 -11.05 30.83
C HIS A 469 16.14 -10.37 30.56
N PHE A 470 16.88 -10.04 31.62
CA PHE A 470 18.06 -9.15 31.60
C PHE A 470 19.10 -9.50 30.53
N PHE A 471 19.27 -10.77 30.19
CA PHE A 471 20.31 -11.22 29.24
C PHE A 471 19.79 -11.39 27.79
N GLN A 472 18.49 -11.58 27.60
CA GLN A 472 17.91 -11.71 26.25
C GLN A 472 17.50 -10.35 25.68
N THR A 473 16.98 -9.46 26.54
CA THR A 473 16.45 -8.15 26.11
C THR A 473 17.54 -7.21 25.62
N LEU A 474 18.74 -7.18 26.22
CA LEU A 474 19.84 -6.33 25.76
C LEU A 474 20.35 -6.73 24.37
N THR A 475 20.40 -8.02 24.08
CA THR A 475 20.82 -8.53 22.77
C THR A 475 19.73 -8.34 21.71
N GLU A 476 18.46 -8.41 22.07
CA GLU A 476 17.33 -8.18 21.15
C GLU A 476 17.10 -6.69 20.86
N ILE A 477 17.22 -5.82 21.88
CA ILE A 477 17.13 -4.37 21.72
C ILE A 477 18.25 -3.88 20.78
N SER A 478 19.48 -4.35 20.99
CA SER A 478 20.62 -4.00 20.15
C SER A 478 20.46 -4.51 18.70
N ARG A 479 19.85 -5.67 18.51
CA ARG A 479 19.56 -6.21 17.16
C ARG A 479 18.41 -5.48 16.48
N ARG A 480 17.32 -5.19 17.18
CA ARG A 480 16.15 -4.48 16.62
C ARG A 480 16.50 -3.05 16.23
N SER A 481 17.23 -2.34 17.09
CA SER A 481 17.67 -0.98 16.81
C SER A 481 18.51 -0.88 15.53
N ARG A 482 19.44 -1.81 15.29
CA ARG A 482 20.24 -1.85 14.06
C ARG A 482 19.42 -2.19 12.82
N THR A 483 18.44 -3.11 12.93
CA THR A 483 17.67 -3.59 11.79
C THR A 483 16.58 -2.58 11.37
N GLU A 484 16.00 -1.84 12.32
CA GLU A 484 14.98 -0.83 12.04
C GLU A 484 15.57 0.43 11.41
N VAL A 485 16.75 0.86 11.81
CA VAL A 485 17.43 2.03 11.22
C VAL A 485 17.79 1.78 9.74
N GLU A 486 18.13 0.54 9.36
CA GLU A 486 18.43 0.19 7.96
C GLU A 486 17.20 0.13 7.04
N ARG A 487 15.98 0.09 7.59
CA ARG A 487 14.72 -0.04 6.82
C ARG A 487 13.83 1.21 6.84
N TYR A 488 14.24 2.26 7.53
CA TYR A 488 13.44 3.47 7.56
C TYR A 488 13.50 4.20 6.22
N ASP A 489 12.34 4.31 5.58
CA ASP A 489 12.14 5.12 4.38
C ASP A 489 11.16 6.26 4.73
N PRO A 490 11.61 7.51 4.70
CA PRO A 490 10.73 8.66 4.94
C PRO A 490 9.51 8.73 4.02
N ALA A 491 9.53 8.07 2.86
CA ALA A 491 8.38 8.04 1.96
C ALA A 491 7.17 7.29 2.55
N ASN A 492 7.39 6.45 3.56
CA ASN A 492 6.33 5.70 4.25
C ASN A 492 5.75 6.44 5.47
N ASP A 493 6.21 7.65 5.76
CA ASP A 493 5.62 8.47 6.81
C ASP A 493 4.25 9.01 6.36
N HIS A 494 3.26 8.99 7.25
CA HIS A 494 1.90 9.47 6.98
C HIS A 494 1.51 10.65 7.85
N VAL A 495 2.02 10.74 9.10
CA VAL A 495 1.66 11.76 10.07
C VAL A 495 2.89 12.16 10.89
N ALA A 496 3.08 13.46 11.11
CA ALA A 496 4.06 14.00 12.05
C ALA A 496 3.41 14.26 13.41
N PHE A 497 4.13 13.95 14.50
CA PHE A 497 3.65 14.11 15.86
C PHE A 497 4.36 15.24 16.58
N ASP A 498 3.57 16.03 17.34
CA ASP A 498 4.00 16.98 18.36
C ASP A 498 3.01 16.97 19.51
N LEU A 499 3.11 15.94 20.37
CA LEU A 499 2.13 15.68 21.42
C LEU A 499 2.76 15.88 22.80
N ARG A 500 2.22 16.81 23.57
CA ARG A 500 2.56 16.97 24.99
C ARG A 500 1.84 15.87 25.80
N VAL A 501 2.57 15.20 26.67
CA VAL A 501 2.02 14.16 27.55
C VAL A 501 1.96 14.68 28.99
N ILE A 502 0.80 14.57 29.62
CA ILE A 502 0.56 14.90 31.03
C ILE A 502 0.09 13.62 31.72
N ALA A 503 0.71 13.23 32.80
CA ALA A 503 0.25 12.12 33.61
C ALA A 503 -0.69 12.64 34.72
N GLU A 504 -1.95 12.20 34.70
CA GLU A 504 -2.94 12.51 35.76
C GLU A 504 -2.80 11.58 36.96
N ALA A 505 -2.17 10.44 36.78
CA ALA A 505 -1.84 9.45 37.80
C ALA A 505 -0.42 8.96 37.63
N PRO A 506 0.23 8.46 38.70
CA PRO A 506 1.56 7.89 38.60
C PRO A 506 1.62 6.76 37.57
N ILE A 507 2.71 6.72 36.80
CA ILE A 507 3.02 5.63 35.89
C ILE A 507 3.53 4.44 36.72
N ALA A 508 2.86 3.30 36.65
CA ALA A 508 3.19 2.11 37.39
C ALA A 508 3.98 1.11 36.54
N VAL A 509 5.10 0.65 37.08
CA VAL A 509 5.89 -0.46 36.52
C VAL A 509 5.87 -1.57 37.56
N ALA A 510 5.30 -2.72 37.24
CA ALA A 510 5.19 -3.86 38.15
C ALA A 510 5.58 -5.16 37.43
N ASN A 511 6.89 -5.45 37.38
CA ASN A 511 7.41 -6.66 36.74
C ASN A 511 8.32 -7.47 37.69
N ASN A 512 8.99 -8.46 37.15
CA ASN A 512 9.88 -9.35 37.94
C ASN A 512 11.11 -8.64 38.52
N LEU A 513 11.53 -7.50 37.95
CA LEU A 513 12.74 -6.75 38.37
C LEU A 513 12.43 -5.46 39.12
N LEU A 514 11.36 -4.79 38.75
CA LEU A 514 11.03 -3.45 39.24
C LEU A 514 9.55 -3.35 39.58
N ASP A 515 9.29 -2.82 40.76
CA ASP A 515 8.00 -2.39 41.21
C ASP A 515 8.11 -0.93 41.61
N ALA A 516 7.68 -0.02 40.73
CA ALA A 516 7.95 1.40 40.89
C ALA A 516 6.80 2.26 40.38
N GLU A 517 6.68 3.45 40.96
CA GLU A 517 5.82 4.52 40.51
C GLU A 517 6.69 5.69 40.02
N LEU A 518 6.33 6.21 38.85
CA LEU A 518 7.02 7.30 38.19
C LEU A 518 6.06 8.45 37.94
N SER A 519 6.57 9.67 38.01
CA SER A 519 5.86 10.90 37.62
C SER A 519 6.59 11.62 36.50
N ILE A 520 5.82 12.38 35.71
CA ILE A 520 6.38 13.25 34.66
C ILE A 520 6.87 14.54 35.34
N ASP A 521 8.13 14.90 35.13
CA ASP A 521 8.69 16.19 35.54
C ASP A 521 8.68 17.17 34.36
N ASP A 522 7.72 18.08 34.39
CA ASP A 522 7.55 19.14 33.39
C ASP A 522 8.29 20.45 33.76
N ALA A 523 9.04 20.48 34.86
CA ALA A 523 9.60 21.72 35.40
C ALA A 523 10.64 22.38 34.49
N GLU A 524 11.47 21.58 33.84
CA GLU A 524 12.53 22.06 32.93
C GLU A 524 12.09 21.98 31.47
N GLN A 525 11.42 20.92 31.08
CA GLN A 525 11.02 20.64 29.71
C GLN A 525 9.75 19.80 29.69
N PRO A 526 8.74 20.14 28.85
CA PRO A 526 7.52 19.35 28.73
C PRO A 526 7.83 17.96 28.17
N PHE A 527 7.15 16.96 28.72
CA PHE A 527 7.23 15.59 28.21
C PHE A 527 6.46 15.48 26.92
N ARG A 528 7.10 15.11 25.82
CA ARG A 528 6.52 15.14 24.47
C ARG A 528 6.83 13.86 23.70
N VAL A 529 5.87 13.48 22.84
CA VAL A 529 6.08 12.51 21.76
C VAL A 529 6.21 13.30 20.47
N VAL A 530 7.31 13.10 19.76
CA VAL A 530 7.68 13.84 18.55
C VAL A 530 8.17 12.89 17.46
N GLY A 531 8.16 13.33 16.19
CA GLY A 531 8.61 12.51 15.06
C GLY A 531 7.48 12.16 14.12
N THR A 532 7.46 10.96 13.57
CA THR A 532 6.44 10.47 12.62
C THR A 532 5.84 9.14 13.08
N ASP A 533 4.75 8.69 12.43
CA ASP A 533 4.13 7.40 12.70
C ASP A 533 5.07 6.19 12.48
N GLN A 534 6.07 6.32 11.59
CA GLN A 534 7.08 5.28 11.35
C GLN A 534 8.32 5.43 12.24
N ARG A 535 8.60 6.66 12.68
CA ARG A 535 9.79 6.97 13.48
C ARG A 535 9.49 8.08 14.46
N PHE A 536 9.15 7.71 15.68
CA PHE A 536 8.87 8.65 16.75
C PHE A 536 9.83 8.47 17.93
N GLY A 537 10.04 9.56 18.65
CA GLY A 537 10.81 9.61 19.87
C GLY A 537 10.04 10.23 21.01
N ILE A 538 10.64 10.15 22.18
CA ILE A 538 10.14 10.79 23.41
C ILE A 538 11.20 11.76 23.87
N VAL A 539 10.75 12.94 24.28
CA VAL A 539 11.59 13.99 24.88
C VAL A 539 10.99 14.36 26.23
N GLY A 540 11.80 14.34 27.28
CA GLY A 540 11.36 14.71 28.62
C GLY A 540 11.98 13.88 29.72
N LYS A 541 11.49 14.03 30.95
CA LYS A 541 12.04 13.43 32.16
C LYS A 541 10.93 12.77 32.97
N LEU A 542 11.26 11.59 33.50
CA LEU A 542 10.46 10.89 34.50
C LEU A 542 11.24 10.84 35.80
N ASP A 543 10.59 11.20 36.90
CA ASP A 543 11.09 10.99 38.25
C ASP A 543 10.56 9.67 38.83
N LEU A 544 11.42 8.91 39.49
CA LEU A 544 11.00 7.73 40.24
C LEU A 544 10.64 8.17 41.66
N ASP A 545 9.34 8.21 41.93
CA ASP A 545 8.82 8.67 43.23
C ASP A 545 9.06 7.65 44.32
N ARG A 546 8.82 6.39 44.03
CA ARG A 546 9.06 5.25 44.90
C ARG A 546 9.23 3.97 44.06
N GLY A 547 9.95 3.00 44.63
CA GLY A 547 10.05 1.71 43.99
C GLY A 547 10.96 0.76 44.69
N VAL A 548 10.82 -0.51 44.34
CA VAL A 548 11.67 -1.61 44.80
C VAL A 548 12.22 -2.34 43.60
N ALA A 549 13.53 -2.31 43.44
CA ALA A 549 14.21 -3.13 42.47
C ALA A 549 14.58 -4.49 43.07
N ARG A 550 14.12 -5.58 42.45
CA ARG A 550 14.34 -6.96 42.92
C ARG A 550 15.55 -7.54 42.21
N PHE A 551 16.59 -7.84 42.96
CA PHE A 551 17.75 -8.47 42.40
C PHE A 551 18.07 -9.76 43.16
N ARG A 552 17.76 -10.90 42.55
CA ARG A 552 17.89 -12.25 43.13
C ARG A 552 17.35 -12.35 44.58
N SER A 553 18.21 -12.29 45.57
CA SER A 553 17.87 -12.44 47.01
C SER A 553 17.71 -11.10 47.74
N ALA A 554 17.98 -9.97 47.10
CA ALA A 554 17.94 -8.65 47.72
C ALA A 554 16.93 -7.74 47.06
N ASN A 555 16.18 -6.99 47.88
CA ASN A 555 15.31 -5.93 47.44
C ASN A 555 15.99 -4.60 47.70
N PHE A 556 16.06 -3.75 46.70
CA PHE A 556 16.64 -2.42 46.76
C PHE A 556 15.54 -1.38 46.74
N ASP A 557 15.47 -0.55 47.76
CA ASP A 557 14.56 0.59 47.79
C ASP A 557 15.10 1.74 46.93
N VAL A 558 14.36 2.13 45.89
CA VAL A 558 14.73 3.21 44.99
C VAL A 558 14.73 4.53 45.77
N GLN A 559 15.81 5.29 45.62
CA GLN A 559 16.00 6.56 46.28
C GLN A 559 15.37 7.70 45.49
N ARG A 560 14.83 8.70 46.20
CA ARG A 560 14.37 9.96 45.57
C ARG A 560 15.49 10.63 44.82
N GLY A 561 15.15 11.26 43.68
CA GLY A 561 16.09 11.87 42.76
C GLY A 561 16.66 10.89 41.74
N SER A 562 16.11 9.66 41.69
CA SER A 562 16.32 8.75 40.59
C SER A 562 15.47 9.19 39.38
N VAL A 563 16.10 9.22 38.22
CA VAL A 563 15.48 9.82 37.01
C VAL A 563 15.70 8.95 35.77
N ILE A 564 14.75 9.06 34.83
CA ILE A 564 14.88 8.53 33.47
C ILE A 564 14.68 9.71 32.52
N ARG A 565 15.68 9.97 31.67
CA ARG A 565 15.60 11.04 30.66
C ARG A 565 15.44 10.46 29.28
N PHE A 566 14.74 11.18 28.44
CA PHE A 566 14.56 10.92 27.03
C PHE A 566 14.95 12.17 26.25
N SER A 567 15.88 12.04 25.30
CA SER A 567 16.42 13.17 24.55
C SER A 567 16.42 12.97 23.03
N ASP A 568 16.12 11.78 22.55
CA ASP A 568 16.13 11.48 21.11
C ASP A 568 14.71 11.64 20.51
N GLU A 569 14.57 12.56 19.56
CA GLU A 569 13.33 12.85 18.86
C GLU A 569 12.94 11.79 17.82
N SER A 570 13.84 10.87 17.53
CA SER A 570 13.68 9.88 16.47
C SER A 570 13.53 8.45 16.94
N ARG A 571 13.75 8.18 18.23
CA ARG A 571 13.63 6.86 18.85
C ARG A 571 13.43 6.95 20.36
N ILE A 572 12.87 5.92 20.93
CA ILE A 572 12.70 5.81 22.38
C ILE A 572 14.00 5.24 22.98
N GLU A 573 14.90 6.12 23.41
CA GLU A 573 16.16 5.74 24.06
C GLU A 573 16.23 6.36 25.46
N PRO A 574 15.92 5.58 26.52
CA PRO A 574 16.00 6.07 27.89
C PRO A 574 17.45 6.16 28.37
N GLU A 575 17.79 7.25 29.01
CA GLU A 575 18.98 7.46 29.82
C GLU A 575 18.62 7.38 31.30
N PHE A 576 19.22 6.45 32.02
CA PHE A 576 18.92 6.17 33.41
C PHE A 576 19.94 6.84 34.33
N ASP A 577 19.51 7.37 35.46
CA ASP A 577 20.34 7.65 36.68
C ASP A 577 19.47 7.28 37.88
N VAL A 578 19.55 5.99 38.24
CA VAL A 578 18.76 5.38 39.30
C VAL A 578 19.63 4.99 40.44
N ARG A 579 19.29 5.41 41.65
CA ARG A 579 19.95 5.01 42.91
C ARG A 579 19.00 4.21 43.75
N ALA A 580 19.50 3.09 44.29
CA ALA A 580 18.70 2.24 45.13
C ALA A 580 19.57 1.70 46.31
N VAL A 581 18.94 1.49 47.44
CA VAL A 581 19.65 1.09 48.68
C VAL A 581 19.01 -0.17 49.23
N THR A 582 19.84 -1.08 49.68
CA THR A 582 19.41 -2.25 50.46
C THR A 582 20.25 -2.39 51.73
N THR A 583 19.66 -3.05 52.74
CA THR A 583 20.37 -3.41 53.95
C THR A 583 20.36 -4.93 54.07
N VAL A 584 21.56 -5.52 54.04
CA VAL A 584 21.73 -6.96 54.15
C VAL A 584 22.11 -7.29 55.61
N ARG A 585 21.32 -8.18 56.25
CA ARG A 585 21.55 -8.69 57.60
C ARG A 585 21.76 -10.19 57.53
N ARG A 586 22.67 -10.68 58.34
CA ARG A 586 22.86 -12.13 58.51
C ARG A 586 21.78 -12.67 59.47
N SER A 587 21.15 -13.77 59.09
CA SER A 587 20.20 -14.44 59.96
C SER A 587 20.92 -15.11 61.15
N GLY A 588 20.56 -14.73 62.37
CA GLY A 588 20.89 -15.50 63.57
C GLY A 588 21.97 -14.98 64.54
N ASP A 589 22.68 -13.91 64.21
CA ASP A 589 23.69 -13.36 65.12
C ASP A 589 23.60 -11.82 65.16
N PHE A 590 23.24 -11.25 66.30
CA PHE A 590 23.09 -9.80 66.53
C PHE A 590 24.43 -9.07 66.65
N SER A 591 25.57 -9.80 66.68
CA SER A 591 26.92 -9.25 66.76
C SER A 591 27.58 -8.98 65.40
N VAL A 592 26.92 -9.34 64.27
CA VAL A 592 27.48 -9.22 62.92
C VAL A 592 27.03 -7.87 62.31
N PRO A 593 27.97 -7.17 61.66
CA PRO A 593 27.69 -5.88 61.02
C PRO A 593 26.56 -6.00 59.97
N GLN A 594 25.70 -4.99 59.91
CA GLN A 594 24.75 -4.80 58.85
C GLN A 594 25.46 -4.02 57.75
N TRP A 595 25.32 -4.45 56.51
CA TRP A 595 25.83 -3.70 55.36
C TRP A 595 24.70 -2.95 54.68
N ARG A 596 24.87 -1.62 54.59
CA ARG A 596 24.05 -0.79 53.73
C ARG A 596 24.73 -0.75 52.35
N ILE A 597 24.06 -1.25 51.32
CA ILE A 597 24.59 -1.29 49.96
C ILE A 597 23.78 -0.30 49.11
N THR A 598 24.47 0.65 48.53
CA THR A 598 23.92 1.61 47.54
C THR A 598 24.32 1.13 46.14
N LEU A 599 23.32 0.96 45.28
CA LEU A 599 23.47 0.64 43.87
C LEU A 599 23.11 1.89 43.06
N ARG A 600 23.97 2.32 42.15
CA ARG A 600 23.69 3.32 41.17
C ARG A 600 23.77 2.69 39.78
N ALA A 601 22.65 2.76 39.03
CA ALA A 601 22.54 2.35 37.63
C ALA A 601 22.41 3.60 36.75
N TYR A 602 23.39 3.83 35.88
CA TYR A 602 23.37 5.01 35.00
C TYR A 602 23.86 4.71 33.59
N GLY A 603 23.42 5.52 32.62
CA GLY A 603 23.70 5.38 31.20
C GLY A 603 22.47 4.99 30.37
N THR A 604 22.67 4.64 29.14
CA THR A 604 21.59 4.22 28.22
C THR A 604 21.37 2.71 28.27
N GLY A 605 20.27 2.22 27.66
CA GLY A 605 19.98 0.79 27.60
C GLY A 605 21.13 -0.06 27.05
N ASP A 606 21.90 0.48 26.09
CA ASP A 606 23.02 -0.20 25.43
C ASP A 606 24.34 -0.07 26.22
N SER A 607 24.46 0.90 27.13
CA SER A 607 25.68 1.24 27.88
C SER A 607 25.44 1.42 29.36
N LEU A 608 24.51 0.65 29.92
CA LEU A 608 24.19 0.72 31.37
C LEU A 608 25.38 0.33 32.21
N ARG A 609 25.75 1.21 33.15
CA ARG A 609 26.81 1.00 34.14
C ARG A 609 26.20 0.85 35.52
N LEU A 610 26.76 -0.08 36.30
CA LEU A 610 26.35 -0.33 37.66
C LEU A 610 27.52 -0.02 38.57
N GLU A 611 27.31 0.86 39.53
CA GLU A 611 28.28 1.17 40.61
C GLU A 611 27.67 0.75 41.94
N THR A 612 28.48 0.08 42.77
CA THR A 612 28.07 -0.33 44.10
C THR A 612 28.97 0.31 45.16
N GLN A 613 28.34 0.79 46.23
CA GLN A 613 28.98 1.31 47.41
C GLN A 613 28.42 0.59 48.63
N SER A 614 29.25 0.27 49.61
CA SER A 614 28.79 -0.38 50.84
C SER A 614 29.29 0.36 52.09
N GLU A 615 28.53 0.27 53.13
CA GLU A 615 28.85 0.79 54.46
C GLU A 615 28.54 -0.29 55.51
N PRO A 616 29.53 -0.88 56.18
CA PRO A 616 31.00 -0.70 56.04
C PRO A 616 31.52 -1.03 54.64
N ASP A 617 32.71 -0.49 54.28
CA ASP A 617 33.28 -0.59 52.92
C ASP A 617 33.66 -2.05 52.59
N LEU A 618 33.20 -2.53 51.44
CA LEU A 618 33.48 -3.84 50.88
C LEU A 618 33.98 -3.72 49.45
N SER A 619 34.79 -4.66 49.01
CA SER A 619 35.16 -4.75 47.60
C SER A 619 33.93 -5.01 46.73
N GLN A 620 33.94 -4.57 45.46
CA GLN A 620 32.81 -4.81 44.53
C GLN A 620 32.49 -6.31 44.40
N GLU A 621 33.51 -7.16 44.49
CA GLU A 621 33.37 -8.61 44.47
C GLU A 621 32.67 -9.14 45.72
N ASP A 622 32.99 -8.60 46.89
CA ASP A 622 32.33 -8.98 48.14
C ASP A 622 30.91 -8.50 48.21
N VAL A 623 30.63 -7.30 47.69
CA VAL A 623 29.26 -6.80 47.54
C VAL A 623 28.44 -7.73 46.62
N ALA A 624 29.01 -8.16 45.49
CA ALA A 624 28.36 -9.08 44.57
C ALA A 624 28.07 -10.44 45.24
N LEU A 625 29.01 -10.99 45.99
CA LEU A 625 28.82 -12.24 46.74
C LEU A 625 27.78 -12.09 47.84
N LEU A 626 27.81 -11.00 48.58
CA LEU A 626 26.82 -10.71 49.61
C LEU A 626 25.43 -10.62 49.09
N LEU A 627 25.24 -9.98 47.90
CA LEU A 627 23.94 -9.84 47.25
C LEU A 627 23.42 -11.12 46.58
N THR A 628 24.31 -12.05 46.21
CA THR A 628 23.93 -13.28 45.49
C THR A 628 23.79 -14.48 46.40
N ILE A 629 24.69 -14.64 47.35
CA ILE A 629 24.73 -15.80 48.26
C ILE A 629 24.64 -15.44 49.75
N GLY A 630 24.58 -14.14 50.07
CA GLY A 630 24.38 -13.66 51.43
C GLY A 630 25.63 -13.74 52.32
N MET A 631 26.85 -13.85 51.73
CA MET A 631 28.09 -13.90 52.48
C MET A 631 29.24 -13.23 51.75
N THR A 632 30.24 -12.73 52.49
CA THR A 632 31.48 -12.17 51.96
C THR A 632 32.49 -13.27 51.61
N ARG A 633 33.55 -12.93 50.83
CA ARG A 633 34.61 -13.87 50.49
C ARG A 633 35.31 -14.38 51.74
N ALA A 634 35.57 -13.53 52.73
CA ALA A 634 36.18 -13.92 54.01
C ALA A 634 35.34 -14.95 54.76
N GLU A 635 34.01 -14.78 54.78
CA GLU A 635 33.06 -15.72 55.38
C GLU A 635 32.99 -17.03 54.59
N ALA A 636 32.96 -16.97 53.24
CA ALA A 636 32.99 -18.15 52.38
C ALA A 636 34.28 -18.99 52.58
N GLN A 637 35.42 -18.35 52.84
CA GLN A 637 36.65 -19.03 53.13
C GLN A 637 36.67 -19.70 54.53
N GLN A 638 36.03 -19.12 55.55
CA GLN A 638 35.85 -19.70 56.84
C GLN A 638 34.91 -20.93 56.85
N LEU A 639 33.98 -21.00 55.90
CA LEU A 639 33.05 -22.14 55.73
C LEU A 639 33.68 -23.32 54.97
N GLN A 640 35.00 -23.37 54.80
CA GLN A 640 35.77 -24.41 54.05
C GLN A 640 35.51 -25.86 54.47
N ALA A 641 34.69 -26.12 55.46
CA ALA A 641 34.34 -27.47 55.92
C ALA A 641 33.12 -28.11 55.31
N GLY A 642 32.42 -27.42 54.36
CA GLY A 642 31.20 -27.96 53.72
C GLY A 642 31.09 -27.58 52.25
N SER A 643 31.05 -28.57 51.35
CA SER A 643 31.06 -28.50 49.89
C SER A 643 29.96 -27.68 49.19
N LEU A 644 28.91 -27.24 49.89
CA LEU A 644 27.78 -26.51 49.33
C LEU A 644 28.04 -25.01 49.08
N GLY A 645 28.94 -24.38 49.91
CA GLY A 645 29.20 -22.95 49.80
C GLY A 645 30.08 -22.55 48.60
N GLN A 646 31.01 -23.40 48.20
CA GLN A 646 31.96 -23.09 47.12
C GLN A 646 31.30 -23.02 45.71
N THR A 647 30.34 -23.87 45.45
CA THR A 647 29.69 -23.97 44.15
C THR A 647 28.82 -22.75 43.82
N ALA A 648 28.01 -22.34 44.78
CA ALA A 648 27.15 -21.15 44.59
C ALA A 648 27.97 -19.85 44.55
N ALA A 649 29.08 -19.78 45.32
CA ALA A 649 30.01 -18.65 45.32
C ALA A 649 30.74 -18.51 43.97
N LEU A 650 31.20 -19.62 43.41
CA LEU A 650 31.92 -19.63 42.13
C LEU A 650 30.98 -19.32 40.93
N GLU A 651 29.74 -19.80 40.94
CA GLU A 651 28.74 -19.50 39.92
C GLU A 651 28.37 -18.02 39.94
N ALA A 652 28.19 -17.43 41.10
CA ALA A 652 27.94 -16.01 41.28
C ALA A 652 29.14 -15.15 40.86
N LEU A 653 30.36 -15.55 41.20
CA LEU A 653 31.56 -14.84 40.79
C LEU A 653 31.75 -14.86 39.28
N ALA A 654 31.56 -15.99 38.62
CA ALA A 654 31.67 -16.12 37.17
C ALA A 654 30.67 -15.21 36.44
N THR A 655 29.44 -15.10 36.95
CA THR A 655 28.39 -14.30 36.35
C THR A 655 28.61 -12.79 36.53
N VAL A 656 29.11 -12.36 37.70
CA VAL A 656 29.29 -10.93 38.03
C VAL A 656 30.62 -10.38 37.49
N THR A 657 31.68 -11.16 37.49
CA THR A 657 32.99 -10.71 37.02
C THR A 657 33.20 -10.81 35.52
N GLY A 658 32.26 -11.43 34.79
CA GLY A 658 32.36 -11.56 33.34
C GLY A 658 33.48 -12.49 32.87
N VAL A 659 33.96 -13.39 33.75
CA VAL A 659 35.00 -14.39 33.45
C VAL A 659 34.66 -15.21 32.21
N ASP A 660 33.38 -15.49 32.00
CA ASP A 660 32.90 -16.14 30.78
C ASP A 660 33.27 -15.38 29.49
N ARG A 661 33.35 -14.06 29.57
CA ARG A 661 33.73 -13.19 28.45
C ARG A 661 35.26 -13.11 28.28
N GLU A 662 36.00 -13.05 29.39
CA GLU A 662 37.45 -13.03 29.34
C GLU A 662 38.03 -14.38 28.90
N VAL A 663 37.46 -15.51 29.35
CA VAL A 663 37.88 -16.85 28.90
C VAL A 663 37.60 -17.03 27.40
N ARG A 664 36.48 -16.56 26.90
CA ARG A 664 36.21 -16.58 25.46
C ARG A 664 37.19 -15.74 24.65
N ASN A 665 37.58 -14.58 25.16
CA ASN A 665 38.55 -13.69 24.51
C ASN A 665 39.97 -14.23 24.56
N ALA A 666 40.34 -14.94 25.64
CA ALA A 666 41.66 -15.51 25.84
C ALA A 666 41.90 -16.82 25.09
N VAL A 667 40.84 -17.56 24.77
CA VAL A 667 40.90 -18.85 24.07
C VAL A 667 39.98 -18.81 22.82
N PRO A 668 40.44 -18.28 21.69
CA PRO A 668 39.63 -18.09 20.49
C PRO A 668 39.12 -19.40 19.84
N VAL A 669 39.47 -20.53 20.41
CA VAL A 669 39.02 -21.87 19.95
C VAL A 669 37.64 -22.24 20.52
N ILE A 670 37.14 -21.55 21.57
CA ILE A 670 35.90 -21.88 22.28
C ILE A 670 34.85 -20.84 21.96
N ASP A 671 33.68 -21.27 21.41
CA ASP A 671 32.55 -20.39 21.07
C ASP A 671 31.61 -20.18 22.27
N ASP A 672 31.49 -21.17 23.14
CA ASP A 672 30.60 -21.16 24.30
C ASP A 672 31.35 -21.73 25.53
N PHE A 673 31.41 -20.93 26.59
CA PHE A 673 31.94 -21.32 27.87
C PHE A 673 30.88 -21.04 28.94
N ARG A 674 30.59 -22.06 29.76
CA ARG A 674 29.58 -21.92 30.81
C ARG A 674 30.08 -22.64 32.08
N PHE A 675 30.02 -21.90 33.16
CA PHE A 675 30.21 -22.44 34.50
C PHE A 675 28.82 -22.63 35.13
N SER A 676 28.54 -23.83 35.66
CA SER A 676 27.24 -24.17 36.24
C SER A 676 27.42 -25.19 37.37
N SER A 677 26.37 -25.48 38.10
CA SER A 677 26.33 -26.60 39.05
C SER A 677 25.32 -27.64 38.60
N SER A 678 25.60 -28.89 38.81
CA SER A 678 24.70 -30.00 38.52
C SER A 678 24.65 -30.96 39.72
N TYR A 679 23.50 -31.51 39.98
CA TYR A 679 23.35 -32.53 40.99
C TYR A 679 23.98 -33.82 40.52
N SER A 680 25.02 -34.29 41.28
CA SER A 680 25.68 -35.58 41.04
C SER A 680 24.97 -36.68 41.79
N LEU A 681 24.48 -37.67 41.06
CA LEU A 681 23.89 -38.89 41.66
C LEU A 681 24.93 -39.73 42.41
N ARG A 682 26.20 -39.53 42.11
CA ARG A 682 27.31 -40.29 42.70
C ARG A 682 27.67 -39.80 44.09
N THR A 683 27.70 -38.49 44.30
CA THR A 683 28.01 -37.85 45.58
C THR A 683 26.79 -37.41 46.35
N ASN A 684 25.60 -37.50 45.73
CA ASN A 684 24.31 -37.03 46.26
C ASN A 684 24.35 -35.58 46.69
N ARG A 685 25.11 -34.73 45.92
CA ARG A 685 25.34 -33.31 46.16
C ARG A 685 25.38 -32.53 44.85
N SER A 686 25.14 -31.23 44.92
CA SER A 686 25.40 -30.35 43.79
C SER A 686 26.89 -30.08 43.65
N GLU A 687 27.45 -30.38 42.48
CA GLU A 687 28.87 -30.20 42.19
C GLU A 687 29.06 -29.18 41.06
N PRO A 688 30.13 -28.36 41.10
CA PRO A 688 30.44 -27.41 40.04
C PRO A 688 30.87 -28.15 38.78
N GLN A 689 30.44 -27.65 37.63
CA GLN A 689 30.83 -28.17 36.33
C GLN A 689 31.16 -27.05 35.34
N ILE A 690 32.03 -27.35 34.39
CA ILE A 690 32.39 -26.50 33.28
C ILE A 690 31.86 -27.13 32.01
N SER A 691 31.18 -26.35 31.24
CA SER A 691 30.72 -26.70 29.88
C SER A 691 31.40 -25.80 28.86
N ILE A 692 31.98 -26.43 27.84
CA ILE A 692 32.58 -25.76 26.69
C ILE A 692 31.90 -26.22 25.43
N GLY A 693 31.65 -25.28 24.51
CA GLY A 693 31.03 -25.57 23.21
C GLY A 693 31.81 -24.95 22.08
N LYS A 694 31.89 -25.68 20.96
CA LYS A 694 32.46 -25.20 19.73
C LYS A 694 31.55 -25.56 18.56
N ARG A 695 31.27 -24.56 17.71
CA ARG A 695 30.65 -24.77 16.43
C ARG A 695 31.70 -25.07 15.36
N ILE A 696 31.72 -26.30 14.87
CA ILE A 696 32.71 -26.75 13.88
C ILE A 696 32.27 -26.31 12.49
N THR A 697 30.95 -26.40 12.21
CA THR A 697 30.29 -25.86 11.01
C THR A 697 28.96 -25.22 11.41
N GLU A 698 28.27 -24.58 10.48
CA GLU A 698 26.93 -24.04 10.74
C GLU A 698 25.91 -25.09 11.22
N ARG A 699 26.15 -26.35 10.89
CA ARG A 699 25.27 -27.50 11.20
C ARG A 699 25.81 -28.43 12.28
N VAL A 700 27.10 -28.32 12.66
CA VAL A 700 27.73 -29.24 13.61
C VAL A 700 28.27 -28.49 14.81
N ARG A 701 27.81 -28.87 16.02
CA ARG A 701 28.22 -28.34 17.29
C ARG A 701 28.79 -29.46 18.17
N LEU A 702 29.99 -29.25 18.72
CA LEU A 702 30.61 -30.09 19.72
C LEU A 702 30.43 -29.43 21.08
N SER A 703 30.06 -30.18 22.11
CA SER A 703 30.04 -29.73 23.49
C SER A 703 30.69 -30.75 24.42
N ALA A 704 31.39 -30.25 25.45
CA ALA A 704 31.96 -31.07 26.48
C ALA A 704 31.68 -30.44 27.86
N THR A 705 31.26 -31.25 28.81
CA THR A 705 30.98 -30.82 30.18
C THR A 705 31.76 -31.71 31.11
N THR A 706 32.48 -31.11 32.08
CA THR A 706 33.22 -31.84 33.11
C THR A 706 32.89 -31.33 34.51
N GLY A 707 32.65 -32.25 35.42
CA GLY A 707 32.52 -31.95 36.84
C GLY A 707 33.88 -31.60 37.46
N LEU A 708 33.92 -30.59 38.33
CA LEU A 708 35.07 -30.14 39.07
C LEU A 708 35.08 -30.68 40.52
N GLY A 709 34.04 -31.42 40.92
CA GLY A 709 33.90 -32.00 42.24
C GLY A 709 34.60 -33.33 42.41
N GLU A 710 34.31 -34.03 43.52
CA GLU A 710 34.88 -35.35 43.85
C GLU A 710 34.48 -36.44 42.83
N ALA A 711 33.28 -36.33 42.27
CA ALA A 711 32.83 -37.18 41.17
C ALA A 711 33.30 -36.56 39.85
N ARG A 712 34.37 -37.07 39.27
CA ARG A 712 34.82 -36.65 37.93
C ARG A 712 33.79 -37.12 36.86
N GLU A 713 32.68 -36.42 36.79
CA GLU A 713 31.67 -36.62 35.77
C GLU A 713 32.09 -35.95 34.47
N PHE A 714 31.96 -36.67 33.39
CA PHE A 714 32.32 -36.17 32.07
C PHE A 714 31.23 -36.52 31.07
N ARG A 715 30.85 -35.50 30.27
CA ARG A 715 29.85 -35.66 29.20
C ARG A 715 30.35 -34.95 27.95
N THR A 716 30.29 -35.60 26.80
CA THR A 716 30.53 -34.99 25.51
C THR A 716 29.32 -35.24 24.61
N SER A 717 29.01 -34.26 23.75
CA SER A 717 28.00 -34.49 22.72
C SER A 717 28.36 -33.75 21.44
N VAL A 718 27.95 -34.38 20.34
CA VAL A 718 28.01 -33.82 19.01
C VAL A 718 26.55 -33.67 18.52
N GLU A 719 26.17 -32.47 18.26
CA GLU A 719 24.85 -32.15 17.66
C GLU A 719 25.04 -31.86 16.20
N TRP A 720 24.28 -32.56 15.36
CA TRP A 720 24.22 -32.33 13.93
C TRP A 720 22.79 -31.89 13.54
N ARG A 721 22.66 -30.64 13.12
CA ARG A 721 21.41 -30.07 12.63
C ARG A 721 21.25 -30.47 11.16
N LEU A 722 20.22 -31.27 10.87
CA LEU A 722 19.91 -31.72 9.52
C LEU A 722 19.22 -30.60 8.74
N ASP A 723 18.22 -29.96 9.37
CA ASP A 723 17.47 -28.79 8.91
C ASP A 723 17.00 -27.94 10.11
N ASP A 724 16.11 -26.96 9.87
CA ASP A 724 15.59 -26.09 10.93
C ASP A 724 14.61 -26.81 11.87
N GLN A 725 14.14 -27.99 11.51
CA GLN A 725 13.15 -28.77 12.26
C GLN A 725 13.73 -30.06 12.85
N ALA A 726 14.87 -30.55 12.36
CA ALA A 726 15.43 -31.83 12.77
C ALA A 726 16.90 -31.72 13.16
N SER A 727 17.28 -32.32 14.30
CA SER A 727 18.66 -32.48 14.71
C SER A 727 18.92 -33.87 15.31
N VAL A 728 20.13 -34.36 15.13
CA VAL A 728 20.63 -35.60 15.71
C VAL A 728 21.73 -35.27 16.69
N GLN A 729 21.63 -35.74 17.92
CA GLN A 729 22.62 -35.54 18.95
C GLN A 729 23.19 -36.90 19.38
N ALA A 730 24.48 -37.10 19.20
CA ALA A 730 25.20 -38.26 19.75
C ALA A 730 25.95 -37.81 21.01
N GLY A 731 25.82 -38.52 22.10
CA GLY A 731 26.43 -38.19 23.36
C GLY A 731 27.10 -39.38 24.07
N TYR A 732 28.18 -39.08 24.76
CA TYR A 732 28.84 -40.02 25.65
C TYR A 732 28.92 -39.41 27.04
N ASP A 733 28.59 -40.17 28.09
CA ASP A 733 28.79 -39.79 29.48
C ASP A 733 29.29 -40.97 30.37
N ASN A 734 29.86 -40.63 31.51
CA ASN A 734 30.30 -41.59 32.52
C ASN A 734 29.44 -41.57 33.80
N LEU A 735 28.19 -41.08 33.70
CA LEU A 735 27.34 -40.82 34.86
C LEU A 735 26.96 -42.10 35.63
N ASN A 736 26.77 -43.22 34.97
CA ASN A 736 26.33 -44.47 35.57
C ASN A 736 27.48 -45.41 35.98
N ASN A 737 28.73 -44.94 35.94
CA ASN A 737 29.89 -45.74 36.37
C ASN A 737 29.93 -45.89 37.89
N THR A 738 29.21 -46.86 38.44
CA THR A 738 29.25 -47.21 39.86
C THR A 738 30.39 -48.15 40.23
N THR A 739 31.03 -48.76 39.24
CA THR A 739 32.20 -49.68 39.41
C THR A 739 33.30 -49.32 38.39
N ASN A 740 34.57 -49.43 38.78
CA ASN A 740 35.77 -49.07 38.01
C ASN A 740 35.95 -49.74 36.63
N SER A 741 34.97 -50.46 36.14
CA SER A 741 35.07 -51.32 34.94
C SER A 741 34.01 -51.05 33.83
N SER A 742 33.19 -50.03 33.95
CA SER A 742 32.20 -49.75 32.90
C SER A 742 32.71 -48.70 31.89
N LEU A 743 32.42 -48.92 30.61
CA LEU A 743 32.89 -48.10 29.49
C LEU A 743 32.12 -46.80 29.30
N GLY A 744 31.19 -46.42 30.23
CA GLY A 744 30.29 -45.25 30.10
C GLY A 744 29.10 -45.52 29.23
N ASN A 745 28.25 -44.51 29.06
CA ASN A 745 27.02 -44.58 28.28
C ASN A 745 27.18 -43.85 26.93
N LEU A 746 26.78 -44.49 25.86
CA LEU A 746 26.65 -43.89 24.53
C LEU A 746 25.17 -43.77 24.19
N GLY A 747 24.70 -42.59 23.86
CA GLY A 747 23.34 -42.33 23.47
C GLY A 747 23.25 -41.58 22.15
N VAL A 748 22.18 -41.82 21.41
CA VAL A 748 21.82 -41.01 20.20
C VAL A 748 20.41 -40.57 20.36
N ASP A 749 20.20 -39.26 20.34
CA ASP A 749 18.87 -38.62 20.40
C ASP A 749 18.56 -37.99 19.05
N VAL A 750 17.34 -38.21 18.58
CA VAL A 750 16.80 -37.52 17.40
C VAL A 750 15.72 -36.57 17.89
N ARG A 751 15.92 -35.31 17.62
CA ARG A 751 14.95 -34.27 17.96
C ARG A 751 14.27 -33.79 16.69
N TRP A 752 12.94 -33.82 16.68
CA TRP A 752 12.12 -33.30 15.60
C TRP A 752 11.09 -32.31 16.16
N ARG A 753 11.04 -31.12 15.58
CA ARG A 753 10.11 -30.05 15.95
C ARG A 753 9.02 -29.96 14.87
N LEU A 754 7.78 -30.23 15.24
CA LEU A 754 6.61 -29.99 14.40
C LEU A 754 5.99 -28.68 14.85
N GLU A 755 5.87 -27.74 13.92
CA GLU A 755 5.10 -26.52 14.10
C GLU A 755 3.73 -26.73 13.46
N PHE A 756 2.66 -26.55 14.25
CA PHE A 756 1.29 -26.57 13.76
C PHE A 756 0.83 -25.12 13.68
N GLU A 757 0.35 -24.69 12.49
CA GLU A 757 -0.34 -23.40 12.28
C GLU A 757 -1.79 -23.47 12.78
#